data_f96fe0b696a693a49e3d03533b7a3f81
#
_entry.id   f96fe0b696a693a49e3d03533b7a3f81
#
_cell.length_a   1.000
_cell.length_b   1.000
_cell.length_c   1.000
_cell.angle_alpha   90.00
_cell.angle_beta   90.00
_cell.angle_gamma   90.00
#
_symmetry.space_group_name_H-M   'P 1'
#
loop_
_entity.id
_entity.type
_entity.pdbx_description
1 polymer ?
#
loop_
_entity_poly.entity_id
_entity_poly.type
_entity_poly.pdbx_seq_one_letter_code
_entity_poly.pdbx_strand_id
1 'polypeptide(L)'
;MICDEGAKCEVNANRKKRNVSVVERFTDEEIKLHLMSLKSGIRKVSDLKEEDICQLCDGGKLIFPPPPIYCAYCNNRVKDYSCYYIPEEEVGDVQIQVCNGCYHRCKRTFTLFGINIVRDHMLKFNNLDNQVVEEWVECGYCKGWQHQICGLYNKHKDTDDTAEYICPKCLLKERERNKKSGFDDNTDLGAKDFPETILSYFIEQRLFKRLEEERKQTAEATGKSINEVLEPEDLTLRVVYSADKTSIVNKKFSDLLHKENYPSEFPYRSKAILLFQKVEGVDICIFAMFVQEFGSECSLPNQRTTYIVYLDSVKYFRPERVTFSGEALRTFVYHEILIGYLEYCKLRGFTTSYIWACAPSKGDDYILYNHPVNQKTPNTKKLRQWYVSLLDKAVKQDVVVNVTNLHEQFFAGKDEYTLTASRLPYFEGSFWSSRAELLIYDIESQGNNELPKMVRSLSRKILKGLSYDSSGCVDIDDAKNILLMRKLEKKVSQNKEDLMVVQLNYSCTRCSKPILSGFRWFCEKCKNLQFCESCYVVEQELDGEHIHELSKVLVKGISSTTEDNDLILENDLFENRQAFLAFSQKHNYSFDILRHAKYSSMMILHHLHTSNKTHCPQITSSCRHLACGDCGKDVSRMVYFPCLLCSSFRLCTGCYTRKRTFQIHLHLFPTLPSVTGVQPKTVKVLEILNALKHVHECKSAVSMSSSSCSHTKCNEVKLLFYHSSRCRKEKGDNCSICRRLWKVIRIHANHCDDLVCPIHRCR
;
A
#
# COMPACT_ATOMS: atom_id res chain seq x y z
N MET A 1 -23.30 -43.68 -60.99
CA MET A 1 -22.11 -43.64 -60.11
C MET A 1 -22.17 -42.36 -59.41
N ILE A 2 -22.78 -42.36 -58.26
CA ILE A 2 -23.02 -41.18 -57.41
C ILE A 2 -22.19 -41.43 -56.17
N CYS A 3 -21.21 -40.59 -55.96
CA CYS A 3 -20.37 -40.59 -54.73
C CYS A 3 -21.17 -39.98 -53.62
N ASP A 4 -21.26 -40.69 -52.54
CA ASP A 4 -21.92 -40.29 -51.32
C ASP A 4 -20.96 -39.42 -50.48
N GLU A 5 -21.23 -38.11 -50.42
CA GLU A 5 -20.59 -37.16 -49.52
C GLU A 5 -21.54 -36.87 -48.36
N GLY A 6 -21.05 -37.04 -47.10
CA GLY A 6 -21.76 -36.40 -46.03
C GLY A 6 -21.88 -37.13 -44.70
N ALA A 7 -20.77 -37.55 -44.16
CA ALA A 7 -20.71 -37.73 -42.71
C ALA A 7 -19.95 -36.54 -42.06
N LYS A 8 -20.62 -35.39 -41.96
CA LYS A 8 -20.16 -34.32 -41.07
C LYS A 8 -20.32 -34.79 -39.64
N CYS A 9 -19.19 -35.00 -39.00
CA CYS A 9 -19.05 -35.23 -37.60
C CYS A 9 -19.66 -34.03 -36.84
N GLU A 10 -20.88 -34.15 -36.35
CA GLU A 10 -21.46 -33.26 -35.37
C GLU A 10 -20.77 -33.53 -34.04
N VAL A 11 -19.59 -32.90 -33.86
CA VAL A 11 -18.87 -32.91 -32.62
C VAL A 11 -19.33 -31.72 -31.75
N ASN A 12 -20.15 -32.05 -30.74
CA ASN A 12 -20.29 -31.33 -29.47
C ASN A 12 -20.81 -29.88 -29.49
N ALA A 13 -22.10 -29.72 -29.64
CA ALA A 13 -22.83 -28.50 -29.29
C ALA A 13 -23.39 -28.48 -27.85
N ASN A 14 -22.98 -29.40 -26.95
CA ASN A 14 -23.50 -29.45 -25.58
C ASN A 14 -22.44 -29.83 -24.54
N ARG A 15 -21.24 -29.19 -24.57
CA ARG A 15 -20.42 -29.18 -23.37
C ARG A 15 -21.01 -28.10 -22.43
N LYS A 16 -21.76 -28.52 -21.41
CA LYS A 16 -22.17 -27.62 -20.30
C LYS A 16 -20.96 -26.88 -19.76
N LYS A 17 -21.12 -25.59 -19.59
CA LYS A 17 -20.05 -24.68 -19.15
C LYS A 17 -19.57 -25.10 -17.77
N ARG A 18 -18.35 -25.57 -17.64
CA ARG A 18 -17.64 -25.83 -16.36
C ARG A 18 -16.90 -24.57 -15.93
N ASN A 19 -16.12 -24.61 -14.89
CA ASN A 19 -15.30 -23.54 -14.28
C ASN A 19 -16.00 -22.67 -13.23
N VAL A 20 -16.94 -23.27 -12.53
CA VAL A 20 -17.63 -22.61 -11.39
C VAL A 20 -16.90 -22.83 -10.06
N SER A 21 -15.95 -23.76 -10.00
CA SER A 21 -15.13 -24.01 -8.81
C SER A 21 -13.65 -23.89 -9.13
N VAL A 22 -12.90 -23.18 -8.28
CA VAL A 22 -11.44 -23.06 -8.41
C VAL A 22 -10.72 -24.40 -8.23
N VAL A 23 -11.36 -25.38 -7.61
CA VAL A 23 -10.82 -26.74 -7.40
C VAL A 23 -10.54 -27.45 -8.73
N GLU A 24 -11.23 -27.08 -9.80
CA GLU A 24 -11.02 -27.66 -11.12
C GLU A 24 -9.59 -27.47 -11.66
N ARG A 25 -8.85 -26.50 -11.12
CA ARG A 25 -7.46 -26.22 -11.50
C ARG A 25 -6.42 -26.80 -10.55
N PHE A 26 -6.84 -27.29 -9.40
CA PHE A 26 -5.91 -27.86 -8.44
C PHE A 26 -5.22 -29.10 -9.03
N THR A 27 -3.96 -29.31 -8.67
CA THR A 27 -3.33 -30.61 -8.83
C THR A 27 -4.05 -31.67 -7.99
N ASP A 28 -3.85 -32.93 -8.30
CA ASP A 28 -4.47 -34.03 -7.53
C ASP A 28 -4.02 -34.00 -6.06
N GLU A 29 -2.78 -33.58 -5.80
CA GLU A 29 -2.24 -33.37 -4.46
C GLU A 29 -2.93 -32.23 -3.75
N GLU A 30 -3.13 -31.09 -4.41
CA GLU A 30 -3.84 -29.93 -3.83
C GLU A 30 -5.30 -30.27 -3.52
N ILE A 31 -5.98 -31.05 -4.38
CA ILE A 31 -7.35 -31.53 -4.09
C ILE A 31 -7.36 -32.43 -2.85
N LYS A 32 -6.40 -33.37 -2.73
CA LYS A 32 -6.29 -34.25 -1.56
C LYS A 32 -6.04 -33.45 -0.29
N LEU A 33 -5.12 -32.49 -0.31
CA LEU A 33 -4.83 -31.61 0.82
C LEU A 33 -6.05 -30.78 1.21
N HIS A 34 -6.78 -30.22 0.22
CA HIS A 34 -8.02 -29.49 0.47
C HIS A 34 -9.07 -30.39 1.15
N LEU A 35 -9.31 -31.60 0.65
CA LEU A 35 -10.25 -32.55 1.26
C LEU A 35 -9.86 -32.96 2.68
N MET A 36 -8.57 -33.14 2.95
CA MET A 36 -8.05 -33.44 4.29
C MET A 36 -8.29 -32.28 5.25
N SER A 37 -8.04 -31.04 4.80
CA SER A 37 -8.24 -29.85 5.61
C SER A 37 -9.72 -29.62 5.99
N LEU A 38 -10.66 -30.00 5.11
CA LEU A 38 -12.09 -29.87 5.39
C LEU A 38 -12.57 -30.78 6.52
N LYS A 39 -11.90 -31.90 6.74
CA LYS A 39 -12.24 -32.86 7.81
C LYS A 39 -11.67 -32.52 9.18
N SER A 40 -10.66 -31.63 9.21
CA SER A 40 -10.03 -31.22 10.46
C SER A 40 -10.91 -30.21 11.21
N GLY A 41 -11.27 -30.52 12.46
CA GLY A 41 -11.94 -29.60 13.36
C GLY A 41 -13.49 -29.65 13.40
N ILE A 42 -14.12 -30.54 12.67
CA ILE A 42 -15.58 -30.70 12.72
C ILE A 42 -15.95 -31.76 13.75
N ARG A 43 -16.83 -31.41 14.69
CA ARG A 43 -17.52 -32.41 15.55
C ARG A 43 -18.49 -33.18 14.66
N LYS A 44 -18.32 -34.49 14.55
CA LYS A 44 -19.30 -35.35 13.91
C LYS A 44 -20.63 -35.21 14.66
N VAL A 45 -21.66 -34.77 13.98
CA VAL A 45 -23.00 -34.68 14.51
C VAL A 45 -23.65 -36.01 14.19
N SER A 46 -23.88 -36.84 15.23
CA SER A 46 -24.38 -38.20 15.10
C SER A 46 -25.87 -38.33 14.75
N ASP A 47 -26.62 -37.21 14.79
CA ASP A 47 -28.11 -37.26 14.78
C ASP A 47 -28.72 -36.57 13.54
N LEU A 48 -27.91 -36.22 12.50
CA LEU A 48 -28.42 -35.63 11.27
C LEU A 48 -28.77 -36.70 10.22
N LYS A 49 -29.80 -36.43 9.41
CA LYS A 49 -30.11 -37.23 8.23
C LYS A 49 -29.02 -37.04 7.17
N GLU A 50 -28.78 -38.04 6.34
CA GLU A 50 -27.77 -37.99 5.25
C GLU A 50 -27.96 -36.78 4.31
N GLU A 51 -29.21 -36.36 4.11
CA GLU A 51 -29.61 -35.21 3.28
C GLU A 51 -29.13 -33.85 3.87
N ASP A 52 -28.93 -33.78 5.19
CA ASP A 52 -28.51 -32.57 5.91
C ASP A 52 -27.00 -32.52 6.18
N ILE A 53 -26.21 -33.44 5.56
CA ILE A 53 -24.78 -33.57 5.80
C ILE A 53 -24.00 -33.21 4.53
N CYS A 54 -23.05 -32.25 4.65
CA CYS A 54 -22.13 -31.91 3.56
C CYS A 54 -21.17 -33.07 3.26
N GLN A 55 -21.21 -33.61 2.06
CA GLN A 55 -20.42 -34.79 1.66
C GLN A 55 -18.88 -34.52 1.63
N LEU A 56 -18.44 -33.29 1.71
CA LEU A 56 -17.01 -32.94 1.72
C LEU A 56 -16.45 -32.85 3.14
N CYS A 57 -17.17 -32.20 4.04
CA CYS A 57 -16.71 -31.96 5.41
C CYS A 57 -17.39 -32.78 6.50
N ASP A 58 -18.39 -33.56 6.13
CA ASP A 58 -19.23 -34.40 7.05
C ASP A 58 -19.95 -33.57 8.15
N GLY A 59 -20.11 -32.22 7.93
CA GLY A 59 -20.81 -31.31 8.84
C GLY A 59 -22.20 -30.93 8.36
N GLY A 60 -23.09 -30.53 9.29
CA GLY A 60 -24.42 -29.99 9.01
C GLY A 60 -24.37 -28.51 8.57
N LYS A 61 -25.50 -27.80 8.75
CA LYS A 61 -25.62 -26.38 8.36
C LYS A 61 -24.52 -25.52 8.98
N LEU A 62 -23.86 -24.70 8.15
CA LEU A 62 -22.94 -23.67 8.61
C LEU A 62 -23.72 -22.38 8.85
N ILE A 63 -23.64 -21.88 10.07
CA ILE A 63 -24.32 -20.65 10.49
C ILE A 63 -23.24 -19.61 10.77
N PHE A 64 -23.37 -18.42 10.15
CA PHE A 64 -22.47 -17.30 10.37
C PHE A 64 -23.03 -16.38 11.45
N PRO A 65 -22.18 -15.85 12.35
CA PRO A 65 -22.61 -14.80 13.25
C PRO A 65 -23.06 -13.59 12.43
N PRO A 66 -24.09 -12.85 12.87
CA PRO A 66 -24.49 -11.63 12.21
C PRO A 66 -23.36 -10.60 12.24
N PRO A 67 -23.31 -9.66 11.28
CA PRO A 67 -22.33 -8.58 11.30
C PRO A 67 -22.34 -7.83 12.63
N PRO A 68 -21.18 -7.38 13.14
CA PRO A 68 -21.13 -6.66 14.40
C PRO A 68 -21.89 -5.33 14.30
N ILE A 69 -22.78 -5.10 15.23
CA ILE A 69 -23.60 -3.89 15.34
C ILE A 69 -22.90 -2.93 16.30
N TYR A 70 -22.73 -1.66 15.90
CA TYR A 70 -22.16 -0.62 16.73
C TYR A 70 -23.22 0.42 17.11
N CYS A 71 -23.22 0.82 18.35
CA CYS A 71 -24.12 1.84 18.85
C CYS A 71 -23.72 3.22 18.32
N ALA A 72 -24.59 3.87 17.56
CA ALA A 72 -24.38 5.21 17.02
C ALA A 72 -24.19 6.30 18.10
N TYR A 73 -24.61 6.04 19.34
CA TYR A 73 -24.48 6.98 20.45
C TYR A 73 -23.17 6.87 21.24
N CYS A 74 -22.69 5.64 21.54
CA CYS A 74 -21.48 5.42 22.33
C CYS A 74 -20.33 4.78 21.56
N ASN A 75 -20.54 4.45 20.29
CA ASN A 75 -19.60 3.78 19.39
C ASN A 75 -19.10 2.40 19.89
N ASN A 76 -19.74 1.84 20.93
CA ASN A 76 -19.43 0.50 21.40
C ASN A 76 -20.18 -0.57 20.62
N ARG A 77 -19.54 -1.71 20.39
CA ARG A 77 -20.19 -2.89 19.82
C ARG A 77 -21.35 -3.34 20.70
N VAL A 78 -22.50 -3.60 20.09
CA VAL A 78 -23.64 -4.24 20.73
C VAL A 78 -23.24 -5.69 20.98
N LYS A 79 -23.35 -6.15 22.24
CA LYS A 79 -22.97 -7.52 22.61
C LYS A 79 -23.86 -8.53 21.90
N ASP A 80 -23.28 -9.66 21.53
CA ASP A 80 -24.05 -10.80 21.06
C ASP A 80 -25.08 -11.16 22.10
N TYR A 81 -26.28 -11.56 21.67
CA TYR A 81 -27.45 -11.84 22.55
C TYR A 81 -28.06 -10.64 23.28
N SER A 82 -27.69 -9.38 22.92
CA SER A 82 -28.33 -8.21 23.49
C SER A 82 -29.24 -7.51 22.47
N CYS A 83 -30.23 -6.75 22.99
CA CYS A 83 -31.11 -5.98 22.12
C CYS A 83 -30.50 -4.62 21.77
N TYR A 84 -30.93 -4.10 20.64
CA TYR A 84 -30.64 -2.76 20.14
C TYR A 84 -31.90 -2.12 19.56
N TYR A 85 -31.86 -0.84 19.30
CA TYR A 85 -33.02 -0.05 18.86
C TYR A 85 -32.68 0.69 17.58
N ILE A 86 -33.62 0.72 16.64
CA ILE A 86 -33.55 1.42 15.34
C ILE A 86 -34.73 2.39 15.25
N PRO A 87 -34.58 3.62 14.72
CA PRO A 87 -35.70 4.51 14.44
C PRO A 87 -36.72 3.83 13.52
N GLU A 88 -38.02 4.07 13.77
CA GLU A 88 -39.12 3.50 12.98
C GLU A 88 -39.13 4.02 11.54
N GLU A 89 -38.74 5.29 11.34
CA GLU A 89 -38.59 5.89 10.02
C GLU A 89 -37.14 5.78 9.54
N GLU A 90 -36.95 5.41 8.27
CA GLU A 90 -35.63 5.44 7.63
C GLU A 90 -35.16 6.89 7.51
N VAL A 91 -34.06 7.19 8.18
CA VAL A 91 -33.52 8.56 8.24
C VAL A 91 -32.31 8.67 7.31
N GLY A 92 -32.58 8.88 6.02
CA GLY A 92 -31.55 8.95 4.99
C GLY A 92 -30.77 7.65 4.82
N ASP A 93 -29.59 7.69 4.23
CA ASP A 93 -28.74 6.53 3.99
C ASP A 93 -27.97 6.02 5.23
N VAL A 94 -28.22 6.60 6.43
CA VAL A 94 -27.50 6.27 7.66
C VAL A 94 -28.31 5.30 8.52
N GLN A 95 -27.85 4.08 8.69
CA GLN A 95 -28.43 3.14 9.64
C GLN A 95 -28.08 3.54 11.08
N ILE A 96 -29.04 4.08 11.81
CA ILE A 96 -28.88 4.48 13.20
C ILE A 96 -29.31 3.33 14.12
N GLN A 97 -28.34 2.75 14.82
CA GLN A 97 -28.53 1.65 15.77
C GLN A 97 -28.08 2.09 17.17
N VAL A 98 -28.90 1.95 18.18
CA VAL A 98 -28.62 2.37 19.56
C VAL A 98 -28.65 1.18 20.51
N CYS A 99 -27.58 0.94 21.27
CA CYS A 99 -27.53 -0.17 22.21
C CYS A 99 -28.54 0.03 23.37
N ASN A 100 -28.94 -1.04 24.00
CA ASN A 100 -29.90 -1.04 25.11
C ASN A 100 -29.51 -0.07 26.25
N GLY A 101 -28.22 -0.05 26.62
CA GLY A 101 -27.73 0.84 27.67
C GLY A 101 -27.81 2.33 27.31
N CYS A 102 -27.60 2.70 26.06
CA CYS A 102 -27.74 4.09 25.59
C CYS A 102 -29.20 4.47 25.41
N TYR A 103 -30.04 3.59 24.89
CA TYR A 103 -31.46 3.80 24.74
C TYR A 103 -32.11 4.24 26.06
N HIS A 104 -31.82 3.54 27.16
CA HIS A 104 -32.36 3.88 28.47
C HIS A 104 -31.78 5.14 29.10
N ARG A 105 -30.56 5.58 28.67
CA ARG A 105 -29.91 6.79 29.17
C ARG A 105 -30.23 8.04 28.35
N CYS A 106 -30.65 7.89 27.09
CA CYS A 106 -30.97 8.99 26.24
C CYS A 106 -32.23 9.74 26.71
N LYS A 107 -32.26 11.05 26.50
CA LYS A 107 -33.46 11.88 26.65
C LYS A 107 -34.55 11.37 25.69
N ARG A 108 -35.80 11.78 25.93
CA ARG A 108 -36.92 11.43 25.05
C ARG A 108 -36.68 11.83 23.60
N THR A 109 -36.05 13.01 23.40
CA THR A 109 -35.57 13.46 22.09
C THR A 109 -34.06 13.73 22.20
N PHE A 110 -33.27 13.20 21.25
CA PHE A 110 -31.83 13.38 21.17
C PHE A 110 -31.38 13.48 19.71
N THR A 111 -30.21 14.08 19.48
CA THR A 111 -29.69 14.33 18.13
C THR A 111 -28.49 13.41 17.88
N LEU A 112 -28.49 12.68 16.75
CA LEU A 112 -27.33 11.94 16.23
C LEU A 112 -27.12 12.30 14.77
N PHE A 113 -25.89 12.57 14.39
CA PHE A 113 -25.52 12.95 13.01
C PHE A 113 -26.34 14.14 12.46
N GLY A 114 -26.75 15.10 13.33
CA GLY A 114 -27.59 16.23 12.96
C GLY A 114 -29.08 15.91 12.84
N ILE A 115 -29.51 14.69 13.12
CA ILE A 115 -30.87 14.19 13.00
C ILE A 115 -31.50 14.09 14.39
N ASN A 116 -32.70 14.64 14.55
CA ASN A 116 -33.46 14.55 15.79
C ASN A 116 -34.23 13.22 15.85
N ILE A 117 -33.96 12.42 16.85
CA ILE A 117 -34.55 11.10 17.05
C ILE A 117 -35.43 11.15 18.32
N VAL A 118 -36.65 10.62 18.20
CA VAL A 118 -37.55 10.43 19.32
C VAL A 118 -37.40 9.00 19.82
N ARG A 119 -36.94 8.85 21.07
CA ARG A 119 -36.68 7.52 21.68
C ARG A 119 -37.90 6.60 21.63
N ASP A 120 -39.09 7.14 21.88
CA ASP A 120 -40.32 6.37 21.96
C ASP A 120 -40.78 5.83 20.59
N HIS A 121 -40.21 6.35 19.47
CA HIS A 121 -40.41 5.88 18.09
C HIS A 121 -39.25 4.99 17.60
N MET A 122 -38.60 4.28 18.50
CA MET A 122 -37.55 3.32 18.14
C MET A 122 -38.04 1.88 18.33
N LEU A 123 -37.85 1.07 17.31
CA LEU A 123 -38.17 -0.35 17.32
C LEU A 123 -37.04 -1.17 17.96
N LYS A 124 -37.41 -2.16 18.77
CA LYS A 124 -36.46 -3.05 19.43
C LYS A 124 -36.18 -4.27 18.57
N PHE A 125 -34.90 -4.58 18.39
CA PHE A 125 -34.40 -5.76 17.69
C PHE A 125 -33.49 -6.59 18.59
N ASN A 126 -33.41 -7.89 18.33
CA ASN A 126 -32.44 -8.77 18.96
C ASN A 126 -31.31 -9.10 17.97
N ASN A 127 -30.09 -9.12 18.43
CA ASN A 127 -28.92 -9.37 17.58
C ASN A 127 -28.86 -10.81 17.02
N LEU A 128 -29.76 -11.71 17.43
CA LEU A 128 -29.79 -13.10 16.99
C LEU A 128 -30.68 -13.36 15.77
N ASP A 129 -31.56 -12.43 15.41
CA ASP A 129 -32.63 -12.70 14.41
C ASP A 129 -32.08 -12.68 12.96
N ASN A 130 -30.81 -12.33 12.75
CA ASN A 130 -30.19 -12.17 11.44
C ASN A 130 -29.06 -13.19 11.16
N GLN A 131 -29.23 -14.45 11.60
CA GLN A 131 -28.25 -15.49 11.28
C GLN A 131 -28.30 -15.84 9.79
N VAL A 132 -27.17 -15.81 9.12
CA VAL A 132 -27.02 -16.21 7.71
C VAL A 132 -26.56 -17.67 7.69
N VAL A 133 -27.26 -18.49 6.91
CA VAL A 133 -26.89 -19.88 6.68
C VAL A 133 -26.16 -19.99 5.36
N GLU A 134 -25.07 -20.75 5.34
CA GLU A 134 -24.32 -21.05 4.13
C GLU A 134 -25.17 -21.76 3.09
N GLU A 135 -25.08 -21.31 1.86
CA GLU A 135 -25.76 -21.94 0.72
C GLU A 135 -25.08 -23.26 0.32
N TRP A 136 -25.89 -24.17 -0.21
CA TRP A 136 -25.44 -25.48 -0.67
C TRP A 136 -25.41 -25.56 -2.18
N VAL A 137 -24.60 -26.50 -2.70
CA VAL A 137 -24.52 -26.81 -4.14
C VAL A 137 -24.55 -28.32 -4.34
N GLU A 138 -25.28 -28.77 -5.37
CA GLU A 138 -25.38 -30.19 -5.74
C GLU A 138 -24.29 -30.53 -6.78
N CYS A 139 -23.60 -31.66 -6.59
CA CYS A 139 -22.67 -32.17 -7.59
C CYS A 139 -23.42 -32.82 -8.74
N GLY A 140 -23.22 -32.35 -9.97
CA GLY A 140 -23.85 -32.91 -11.17
C GLY A 140 -23.53 -34.38 -11.41
N TYR A 141 -22.39 -34.88 -10.89
CA TYR A 141 -21.95 -36.25 -11.11
C TYR A 141 -22.47 -37.26 -10.05
N CYS A 142 -22.29 -36.97 -8.74
CA CYS A 142 -22.68 -37.89 -7.66
C CYS A 142 -23.99 -37.51 -7.00
N LYS A 143 -24.61 -36.42 -7.39
CA LYS A 143 -25.86 -35.89 -6.81
C LYS A 143 -25.82 -35.63 -5.30
N GLY A 144 -24.61 -35.49 -4.77
CA GLY A 144 -24.42 -35.20 -3.36
C GLY A 144 -24.37 -33.70 -3.10
N TRP A 145 -24.87 -33.29 -1.95
CA TRP A 145 -24.93 -31.89 -1.52
C TRP A 145 -23.69 -31.45 -0.74
N GLN A 146 -23.20 -30.26 -1.00
CA GLN A 146 -22.04 -29.67 -0.33
C GLN A 146 -22.28 -28.20 0.00
N HIS A 147 -21.63 -27.70 1.05
CA HIS A 147 -21.53 -26.26 1.26
C HIS A 147 -20.74 -25.61 0.11
N GLN A 148 -21.19 -24.49 -0.42
CA GLN A 148 -20.47 -23.74 -1.46
C GLN A 148 -19.04 -23.43 -1.03
N ILE A 149 -18.82 -23.06 0.23
CA ILE A 149 -17.50 -22.85 0.83
C ILE A 149 -16.60 -24.09 0.74
N CYS A 150 -17.14 -25.26 1.04
CA CYS A 150 -16.37 -26.50 0.98
C CYS A 150 -16.02 -26.91 -0.44
N GLY A 151 -16.90 -26.64 -1.39
CA GLY A 151 -16.68 -26.88 -2.80
C GLY A 151 -15.86 -25.80 -3.50
N LEU A 152 -15.51 -24.70 -2.81
CA LEU A 152 -14.94 -23.48 -3.39
C LEU A 152 -15.71 -23.06 -4.65
N TYR A 153 -17.04 -23.14 -4.55
CA TYR A 153 -17.96 -22.81 -5.63
C TYR A 153 -18.17 -21.29 -5.71
N ASN A 154 -18.08 -20.73 -6.91
CA ASN A 154 -18.31 -19.32 -7.16
C ASN A 154 -19.63 -19.11 -7.90
N LYS A 155 -20.69 -18.79 -7.16
CA LYS A 155 -22.02 -18.54 -7.69
C LYS A 155 -22.11 -17.41 -8.74
N HIS A 156 -21.21 -16.43 -8.67
CA HIS A 156 -21.20 -15.33 -9.64
C HIS A 156 -20.70 -15.71 -11.03
N LYS A 157 -20.17 -16.93 -11.19
CA LYS A 157 -19.78 -17.48 -12.49
C LYS A 157 -20.90 -18.25 -13.19
N ASP A 158 -21.91 -18.64 -12.44
CA ASP A 158 -23.10 -19.35 -12.94
C ASP A 158 -24.29 -18.38 -13.03
N THR A 159 -24.21 -17.44 -13.98
CA THR A 159 -25.23 -16.40 -14.17
C THR A 159 -26.57 -16.95 -14.66
N ASP A 160 -26.57 -18.11 -15.26
CA ASP A 160 -27.73 -18.68 -15.96
C ASP A 160 -28.23 -19.97 -15.29
N ASP A 161 -27.73 -20.32 -14.10
CA ASP A 161 -27.98 -21.58 -13.38
C ASP A 161 -27.79 -22.86 -14.26
N THR A 162 -26.93 -22.76 -15.26
CA THR A 162 -26.70 -23.83 -16.25
C THR A 162 -25.36 -24.55 -16.08
N ALA A 163 -24.49 -24.04 -15.21
CA ALA A 163 -23.15 -24.58 -15.04
C ALA A 163 -23.19 -25.92 -14.25
N GLU A 164 -22.45 -26.90 -14.74
CA GLU A 164 -22.32 -28.19 -14.07
C GLU A 164 -21.18 -28.15 -13.05
N TYR A 165 -21.51 -28.16 -11.76
CA TYR A 165 -20.55 -28.27 -10.69
C TYR A 165 -20.15 -29.72 -10.46
N ILE A 166 -18.85 -30.01 -10.39
CA ILE A 166 -18.28 -31.31 -10.04
C ILE A 166 -17.52 -31.19 -8.72
N CYS A 167 -17.90 -32.00 -7.72
CA CYS A 167 -17.23 -31.95 -6.45
C CYS A 167 -15.79 -32.48 -6.52
N PRO A 168 -14.88 -32.01 -5.58
CA PRO A 168 -13.48 -32.44 -5.57
C PRO A 168 -13.26 -33.96 -5.56
N LYS A 169 -14.12 -34.71 -4.86
CA LYS A 169 -14.05 -36.20 -4.84
C LYS A 169 -14.35 -36.82 -6.21
N CYS A 170 -15.35 -36.30 -6.92
CA CYS A 170 -15.68 -36.77 -8.27
C CYS A 170 -14.63 -36.34 -9.30
N LEU A 171 -14.07 -35.15 -9.15
CA LEU A 171 -13.01 -34.66 -10.03
C LEU A 171 -11.75 -35.54 -9.95
N LEU A 172 -11.32 -35.98 -8.76
CA LEU A 172 -10.23 -36.95 -8.61
C LEU A 172 -10.53 -38.27 -9.32
N LYS A 173 -11.74 -38.82 -9.14
CA LYS A 173 -12.15 -40.08 -9.80
C LYS A 173 -12.20 -39.95 -11.33
N GLU A 174 -12.63 -38.80 -11.85
CA GLU A 174 -12.65 -38.51 -13.29
C GLU A 174 -11.22 -38.47 -13.84
N ARG A 175 -10.27 -37.83 -13.15
CA ARG A 175 -8.88 -37.75 -13.58
C ARG A 175 -8.15 -39.08 -13.50
N GLU A 176 -8.42 -39.92 -12.50
CA GLU A 176 -7.88 -41.27 -12.43
C GLU A 176 -8.33 -42.14 -13.61
N ARG A 177 -9.56 -41.94 -14.10
CA ARG A 177 -10.10 -42.69 -15.28
C ARG A 177 -9.55 -42.14 -16.57
N ASN A 178 -9.42 -40.82 -16.71
CA ASN A 178 -9.02 -40.14 -17.92
C ASN A 178 -7.56 -39.70 -17.85
N LYS A 179 -6.61 -40.67 -17.95
CA LYS A 179 -5.15 -40.41 -17.91
C LYS A 179 -4.61 -39.41 -18.96
N LYS A 180 -5.47 -38.72 -19.73
CA LYS A 180 -5.10 -37.85 -20.86
C LYS A 180 -5.97 -36.58 -20.99
N SER A 181 -6.49 -35.95 -19.97
CA SER A 181 -7.06 -34.64 -20.18
C SER A 181 -6.03 -33.58 -19.78
N GLY A 182 -5.46 -32.91 -20.78
CA GLY A 182 -4.68 -31.69 -20.60
C GLY A 182 -5.54 -30.65 -19.86
N PHE A 183 -4.94 -29.88 -19.01
CA PHE A 183 -5.56 -28.74 -18.37
C PHE A 183 -6.10 -27.80 -19.46
N ASP A 184 -7.38 -27.53 -19.45
CA ASP A 184 -7.95 -26.45 -20.25
C ASP A 184 -7.46 -25.13 -19.63
N ASP A 185 -6.65 -24.39 -20.37
CA ASP A 185 -5.90 -23.20 -19.95
C ASP A 185 -6.81 -21.98 -19.71
N ASN A 186 -8.08 -22.19 -19.37
CA ASN A 186 -9.08 -21.14 -19.35
C ASN A 186 -9.59 -20.82 -17.94
N THR A 187 -9.23 -19.64 -17.47
CA THR A 187 -10.07 -18.56 -16.95
C THR A 187 -10.23 -18.29 -15.46
N ASP A 188 -9.65 -18.97 -14.52
CA ASP A 188 -9.65 -18.42 -13.16
C ASP A 188 -8.36 -17.68 -12.88
N LEU A 189 -8.45 -16.38 -12.74
CA LEU A 189 -7.31 -15.51 -12.51
C LEU A 189 -6.99 -15.52 -11.02
N GLY A 190 -5.78 -15.95 -10.66
CA GLY A 190 -5.23 -15.91 -9.31
C GLY A 190 -4.62 -14.56 -8.97
N ALA A 191 -3.95 -14.48 -7.82
CA ALA A 191 -3.28 -13.24 -7.41
C ALA A 191 -2.14 -12.83 -8.37
N LYS A 192 -1.44 -13.80 -8.97
CA LYS A 192 -0.37 -13.55 -9.96
C LYS A 192 -0.86 -12.94 -11.27
N ASP A 193 -2.12 -13.18 -11.61
CA ASP A 193 -2.73 -12.69 -12.85
C ASP A 193 -3.26 -11.26 -12.71
N PHE A 194 -3.29 -10.72 -11.48
CA PHE A 194 -3.59 -9.32 -11.25
C PHE A 194 -2.46 -8.42 -11.75
N PRO A 195 -2.77 -7.20 -12.27
CA PRO A 195 -1.75 -6.32 -12.82
C PRO A 195 -0.59 -6.08 -11.85
N GLU A 196 0.63 -6.25 -12.35
CA GLU A 196 1.84 -5.93 -11.61
C GLU A 196 2.09 -4.42 -11.70
N THR A 197 2.21 -3.75 -10.55
CA THR A 197 2.56 -2.33 -10.45
C THR A 197 4.05 -2.16 -10.17
N ILE A 198 4.59 -0.96 -10.40
CA ILE A 198 5.99 -0.66 -10.09
C ILE A 198 6.25 -0.88 -8.60
N LEU A 199 5.32 -0.43 -7.75
CA LEU A 199 5.42 -0.60 -6.31
C LEU A 199 5.41 -2.07 -5.90
N SER A 200 4.45 -2.88 -6.41
CA SER A 200 4.38 -4.29 -6.06
C SER A 200 5.62 -5.05 -6.52
N TYR A 201 6.08 -4.80 -7.74
CA TYR A 201 7.32 -5.37 -8.26
C TYR A 201 8.53 -5.01 -7.40
N PHE A 202 8.69 -3.73 -7.04
CA PHE A 202 9.81 -3.27 -6.22
C PHE A 202 9.86 -3.97 -4.86
N ILE A 203 8.71 -4.06 -4.18
CA ILE A 203 8.62 -4.73 -2.87
C ILE A 203 8.88 -6.23 -3.02
N GLU A 204 8.31 -6.91 -4.02
CA GLU A 204 8.53 -8.35 -4.26
C GLU A 204 10.01 -8.67 -4.52
N GLN A 205 10.68 -7.91 -5.40
CA GLN A 205 12.10 -8.15 -5.70
C GLN A 205 12.98 -7.99 -4.45
N ARG A 206 12.70 -6.97 -3.64
CA ARG A 206 13.38 -6.78 -2.38
C ARG A 206 13.10 -7.93 -1.41
N LEU A 207 11.83 -8.28 -1.23
CA LEU A 207 11.39 -9.34 -0.32
C LEU A 207 12.05 -10.68 -0.65
N PHE A 208 12.02 -11.09 -1.93
CA PHE A 208 12.59 -12.37 -2.34
C PHE A 208 14.11 -12.42 -2.15
N LYS A 209 14.81 -11.33 -2.45
CA LYS A 209 16.23 -11.20 -2.17
C LYS A 209 16.53 -11.36 -0.67
N ARG A 210 15.77 -10.68 0.18
CA ARG A 210 15.94 -10.75 1.64
C ARG A 210 15.59 -12.12 2.22
N LEU A 211 14.59 -12.79 1.67
CA LEU A 211 14.25 -14.16 2.04
C LEU A 211 15.35 -15.15 1.66
N GLU A 212 15.97 -15.00 0.50
CA GLU A 212 17.12 -15.82 0.09
C GLU A 212 18.33 -15.61 1.02
N GLU A 213 18.63 -14.36 1.38
CA GLU A 213 19.68 -14.03 2.33
C GLU A 213 19.41 -14.63 3.72
N GLU A 214 18.19 -14.49 4.24
CA GLU A 214 17.76 -15.06 5.53
C GLU A 214 17.86 -16.60 5.52
N ARG A 215 17.43 -17.22 4.43
CA ARG A 215 17.50 -18.69 4.27
C ARG A 215 18.94 -19.20 4.32
N LYS A 216 19.88 -18.51 3.65
CA LYS A 216 21.32 -18.83 3.71
C LYS A 216 21.84 -18.70 5.14
N GLN A 217 21.55 -17.61 5.83
CA GLN A 217 21.97 -17.37 7.20
C GLN A 217 21.40 -18.40 8.18
N THR A 218 20.13 -18.79 7.99
CA THR A 218 19.51 -19.85 8.81
C THR A 218 20.15 -21.21 8.56
N ALA A 219 20.48 -21.55 7.30
CA ALA A 219 21.16 -22.79 6.95
C ALA A 219 22.55 -22.86 7.61
N GLU A 220 23.34 -21.79 7.50
CA GLU A 220 24.66 -21.66 8.13
C GLU A 220 24.58 -21.78 9.67
N ALA A 221 23.65 -21.04 10.29
CA ALA A 221 23.48 -21.04 11.76
C ALA A 221 22.99 -22.38 12.32
N THR A 222 22.26 -23.18 11.53
CA THR A 222 21.71 -24.46 11.96
C THR A 222 22.53 -25.66 11.46
N GLY A 223 23.59 -25.44 10.66
CA GLY A 223 24.39 -26.50 10.05
C GLY A 223 23.65 -27.38 9.04
N LYS A 224 22.54 -26.84 8.47
CA LYS A 224 21.71 -27.54 7.49
C LYS A 224 22.05 -27.12 6.06
N SER A 225 21.73 -27.98 5.12
CA SER A 225 21.70 -27.59 3.71
C SER A 225 20.63 -26.52 3.48
N ILE A 226 20.84 -25.60 2.52
CA ILE A 226 19.86 -24.56 2.17
C ILE A 226 18.51 -25.15 1.74
N ASN A 227 18.50 -26.33 1.13
CA ASN A 227 17.29 -27.03 0.68
C ASN A 227 16.47 -27.63 1.84
N GLU A 228 17.06 -27.79 3.01
CA GLU A 228 16.36 -28.27 4.22
C GLU A 228 15.70 -27.14 4.99
N VAL A 229 16.04 -25.89 4.68
CA VAL A 229 15.41 -24.72 5.29
C VAL A 229 14.15 -24.39 4.47
N LEU A 230 12.98 -24.60 5.08
CA LEU A 230 11.69 -24.32 4.44
C LEU A 230 11.56 -22.85 4.11
N GLU A 231 11.13 -22.56 2.89
CA GLU A 231 10.84 -21.21 2.41
C GLU A 231 9.32 -20.98 2.24
N PRO A 232 8.86 -19.72 2.27
CA PRO A 232 7.48 -19.42 1.93
C PRO A 232 7.25 -19.66 0.44
N GLU A 233 6.31 -20.54 0.12
CA GLU A 233 5.95 -20.82 -1.26
C GLU A 233 4.97 -19.76 -1.78
N ASP A 234 5.08 -19.44 -3.07
CA ASP A 234 4.11 -18.67 -3.85
C ASP A 234 3.55 -17.41 -3.14
N LEU A 235 4.43 -16.57 -2.62
CA LEU A 235 4.05 -15.23 -2.16
C LEU A 235 3.80 -14.31 -3.34
N THR A 236 2.69 -13.58 -3.31
CA THR A 236 2.32 -12.59 -4.33
C THR A 236 1.81 -11.32 -3.68
N LEU A 237 2.49 -10.20 -3.91
CA LEU A 237 2.09 -8.90 -3.41
C LEU A 237 1.50 -8.06 -4.54
N ARG A 238 0.31 -7.50 -4.33
CA ARG A 238 -0.37 -6.68 -5.35
C ARG A 238 -0.90 -5.39 -4.76
N VAL A 239 -0.76 -4.31 -5.51
CA VAL A 239 -1.52 -3.08 -5.28
C VAL A 239 -2.88 -3.30 -5.92
N VAL A 240 -3.93 -3.37 -5.13
CA VAL A 240 -5.29 -3.65 -5.61
C VAL A 240 -6.13 -2.40 -5.79
N TYR A 241 -5.68 -1.28 -5.23
CA TYR A 241 -6.28 0.03 -5.37
C TYR A 241 -5.19 1.10 -5.42
N SER A 242 -5.29 2.05 -6.34
CA SER A 242 -4.41 3.21 -6.46
C SER A 242 -5.15 4.33 -7.15
N ALA A 243 -5.61 5.35 -6.42
CA ALA A 243 -6.38 6.46 -6.95
C ALA A 243 -6.02 7.79 -6.29
N ASP A 244 -6.21 8.88 -7.04
CA ASP A 244 -6.06 10.23 -6.52
C ASP A 244 -7.30 10.62 -5.73
N LYS A 245 -7.08 11.15 -4.54
CA LYS A 245 -8.12 11.60 -3.60
C LYS A 245 -7.74 12.95 -3.02
N THR A 246 -8.71 13.58 -2.39
CA THR A 246 -8.53 14.86 -1.71
C THR A 246 -9.02 14.75 -0.27
N SER A 247 -8.17 15.06 0.68
CA SER A 247 -8.53 15.17 2.09
C SER A 247 -9.06 16.58 2.35
N ILE A 248 -10.34 16.70 2.64
CA ILE A 248 -10.97 17.98 2.94
C ILE A 248 -10.77 18.31 4.39
N VAL A 249 -10.21 19.50 4.66
CA VAL A 249 -9.99 19.99 6.03
C VAL A 249 -11.33 20.39 6.65
N ASN A 250 -11.55 20.02 7.90
CA ASN A 250 -12.73 20.43 8.64
C ASN A 250 -12.84 21.96 8.65
N LYS A 251 -14.03 22.47 8.31
CA LYS A 251 -14.28 23.90 8.16
C LYS A 251 -13.85 24.71 9.38
N LYS A 252 -14.16 24.25 10.59
CA LYS A 252 -13.80 24.96 11.83
C LYS A 252 -12.28 24.99 12.05
N PHE A 253 -11.55 23.94 11.62
CA PHE A 253 -10.11 23.91 11.67
C PHE A 253 -9.52 24.90 10.65
N SER A 254 -10.05 24.94 9.44
CA SER A 254 -9.64 25.89 8.40
C SER A 254 -9.97 27.33 8.78
N ASP A 255 -11.16 27.59 9.35
CA ASP A 255 -11.57 28.93 9.80
C ASP A 255 -10.64 29.47 10.90
N LEU A 256 -10.20 28.61 11.84
CA LEU A 256 -9.25 28.98 12.91
C LEU A 256 -7.87 29.39 12.35
N LEU A 257 -7.45 28.82 11.24
CA LEU A 257 -6.13 29.01 10.63
C LEU A 257 -6.17 29.91 9.37
N HIS A 258 -7.26 30.61 9.13
CA HIS A 258 -7.44 31.42 7.91
C HIS A 258 -6.36 32.50 7.73
N LYS A 259 -5.86 33.09 8.83
CA LYS A 259 -4.77 34.09 8.80
C LYS A 259 -3.41 33.50 8.37
N GLU A 260 -3.22 32.22 8.56
CA GLU A 260 -2.00 31.51 8.20
C GLU A 260 -2.06 30.93 6.76
N ASN A 261 -3.10 31.26 6.01
CA ASN A 261 -3.36 30.71 4.66
C ASN A 261 -3.31 29.18 4.63
N TYR A 262 -3.85 28.53 5.66
CA TYR A 262 -3.88 27.08 5.75
C TYR A 262 -4.76 26.49 4.63
N PRO A 263 -4.30 25.47 3.90
CA PRO A 263 -5.07 24.89 2.80
C PRO A 263 -6.40 24.31 3.30
N SER A 264 -7.47 24.47 2.50
CA SER A 264 -8.77 23.85 2.78
C SER A 264 -8.83 22.39 2.39
N GLU A 265 -7.86 21.92 1.60
CA GLU A 265 -7.78 20.55 1.10
C GLU A 265 -6.35 20.13 0.79
N PHE A 266 -6.11 18.83 0.83
CA PHE A 266 -4.82 18.23 0.52
C PHE A 266 -5.01 17.08 -0.47
N PRO A 267 -4.50 17.18 -1.71
CA PRO A 267 -4.52 16.07 -2.66
C PRO A 267 -3.54 14.98 -2.23
N TYR A 268 -3.94 13.72 -2.36
CA TYR A 268 -3.11 12.57 -2.06
C TYR A 268 -3.43 11.36 -2.94
N ARG A 269 -2.49 10.45 -3.08
CA ARG A 269 -2.70 9.13 -3.69
C ARG A 269 -3.01 8.12 -2.59
N SER A 270 -4.20 7.51 -2.64
CA SER A 270 -4.59 6.41 -1.77
C SER A 270 -4.20 5.08 -2.41
N LYS A 271 -3.60 4.16 -1.63
CA LYS A 271 -3.29 2.80 -2.12
C LYS A 271 -3.71 1.73 -1.11
N ALA A 272 -4.22 0.61 -1.63
CA ALA A 272 -4.43 -0.62 -0.89
C ALA A 272 -3.50 -1.70 -1.44
N ILE A 273 -2.77 -2.37 -0.55
CA ILE A 273 -1.74 -3.36 -0.89
C ILE A 273 -2.07 -4.64 -0.15
N LEU A 274 -2.16 -5.76 -0.89
CA LEU A 274 -2.45 -7.08 -0.35
C LEU A 274 -1.28 -8.04 -0.60
N LEU A 275 -1.00 -8.90 0.38
CA LEU A 275 -0.13 -10.05 0.21
C LEU A 275 -0.98 -11.32 0.19
N PHE A 276 -0.78 -12.10 -0.84
CA PHE A 276 -1.36 -13.43 -0.98
C PHE A 276 -0.28 -14.50 -0.81
N GLN A 277 -0.69 -15.64 -0.27
CA GLN A 277 0.12 -16.85 -0.26
C GLN A 277 -0.73 -18.02 -0.76
N LYS A 278 -0.18 -18.82 -1.67
CA LYS A 278 -0.84 -20.04 -2.10
C LYS A 278 -0.77 -21.09 -0.99
N VAL A 279 -1.90 -21.46 -0.44
CA VAL A 279 -2.04 -22.48 0.60
C VAL A 279 -3.07 -23.53 0.15
N GLU A 280 -2.63 -24.76 0.02
CA GLU A 280 -3.50 -25.87 -0.41
C GLU A 280 -4.28 -25.53 -1.70
N GLY A 281 -3.61 -24.96 -2.69
CA GLY A 281 -4.14 -24.62 -4.01
C GLY A 281 -4.82 -23.25 -4.14
N VAL A 282 -5.09 -22.53 -3.04
CA VAL A 282 -5.79 -21.23 -3.04
C VAL A 282 -4.85 -20.09 -2.66
N ASP A 283 -4.91 -18.98 -3.39
CA ASP A 283 -4.24 -17.73 -3.03
C ASP A 283 -5.00 -17.06 -1.86
N ILE A 284 -4.51 -17.21 -0.64
CA ILE A 284 -5.12 -16.63 0.56
C ILE A 284 -4.54 -15.25 0.83
N CYS A 285 -5.41 -14.25 1.00
CA CYS A 285 -5.01 -12.94 1.49
C CYS A 285 -4.59 -13.05 2.96
N ILE A 286 -3.28 -12.87 3.22
CA ILE A 286 -2.71 -13.05 4.56
C ILE A 286 -2.28 -11.74 5.22
N PHE A 287 -2.15 -10.65 4.44
CA PHE A 287 -1.75 -9.34 4.91
C PHE A 287 -2.37 -8.26 4.01
N ALA A 288 -2.77 -7.16 4.62
CA ALA A 288 -3.34 -6.00 3.95
C ALA A 288 -2.87 -4.70 4.58
N MET A 289 -2.65 -3.65 3.77
CA MET A 289 -2.38 -2.32 4.27
C MET A 289 -2.96 -1.23 3.39
N PHE A 290 -3.36 -0.10 4.00
CA PHE A 290 -3.78 1.13 3.34
C PHE A 290 -2.78 2.25 3.65
N VAL A 291 -2.44 3.02 2.63
CA VAL A 291 -1.50 4.14 2.72
C VAL A 291 -2.02 5.37 2.00
N GLN A 292 -1.60 6.54 2.48
CA GLN A 292 -1.85 7.84 1.86
C GLN A 292 -0.50 8.47 1.51
N GLU A 293 -0.34 8.93 0.27
CA GLU A 293 0.88 9.55 -0.25
C GLU A 293 0.59 10.99 -0.69
N PHE A 294 1.11 11.97 0.04
CA PHE A 294 1.00 13.41 -0.26
C PHE A 294 2.25 13.85 -0.99
N GLY A 295 2.14 14.14 -2.26
CA GLY A 295 3.27 14.36 -3.15
C GLY A 295 4.00 15.71 -2.97
N SER A 296 4.93 15.96 -3.89
CA SER A 296 5.69 17.21 -3.93
C SER A 296 4.85 18.41 -4.36
N GLU A 297 3.77 18.18 -5.06
CA GLU A 297 2.77 19.15 -5.52
C GLU A 297 1.78 19.56 -4.42
N CYS A 298 1.67 18.73 -3.37
CA CYS A 298 0.83 19.02 -2.22
C CYS A 298 1.37 20.21 -1.42
N SER A 299 0.46 20.97 -0.81
CA SER A 299 0.82 22.11 0.04
C SER A 299 1.41 21.66 1.40
N LEU A 300 2.21 22.53 2.02
CA LEU A 300 2.59 22.34 3.42
C LEU A 300 1.32 22.41 4.31
N PRO A 301 1.30 21.65 5.41
CA PRO A 301 2.36 20.81 5.99
C PRO A 301 2.43 19.38 5.46
N ASN A 302 1.53 18.96 4.57
CA ASN A 302 1.45 17.59 4.08
C ASN A 302 2.47 17.26 2.97
N GLN A 303 3.12 18.26 2.38
CA GLN A 303 4.03 18.07 1.24
C GLN A 303 5.10 17.00 1.50
N ARG A 304 5.27 16.08 0.56
CA ARG A 304 6.26 14.99 0.58
C ARG A 304 6.16 14.06 1.80
N THR A 305 4.95 13.85 2.28
CA THR A 305 4.70 12.96 3.40
C THR A 305 3.87 11.74 3.00
N THR A 306 4.03 10.65 3.75
CA THR A 306 3.18 9.48 3.65
C THR A 306 2.60 9.12 5.00
N TYR A 307 1.42 8.50 4.99
CA TYR A 307 0.77 8.00 6.19
C TYR A 307 0.36 6.54 6.01
N ILE A 308 0.86 5.65 6.86
CA ILE A 308 0.42 4.26 6.94
C ILE A 308 -0.82 4.24 7.83
N VAL A 309 -2.01 4.12 7.18
CA VAL A 309 -3.30 4.34 7.85
C VAL A 309 -3.75 3.10 8.60
N TYR A 310 -3.76 1.96 7.91
CA TYR A 310 -4.21 0.68 8.44
C TYR A 310 -3.29 -0.43 7.99
N LEU A 311 -3.08 -1.38 8.90
CA LEU A 311 -2.34 -2.61 8.65
C LEU A 311 -3.04 -3.76 9.36
N ASP A 312 -3.23 -4.87 8.65
CA ASP A 312 -3.89 -6.05 9.18
C ASP A 312 -3.29 -7.34 8.63
N SER A 313 -3.42 -8.45 9.36
CA SER A 313 -2.95 -9.76 8.91
C SER A 313 -3.65 -10.90 9.61
N VAL A 314 -3.73 -12.06 8.94
CA VAL A 314 -4.28 -13.29 9.49
C VAL A 314 -3.23 -14.39 9.61
N LYS A 315 -3.43 -15.28 10.60
CA LYS A 315 -2.43 -16.29 10.99
C LYS A 315 -2.48 -17.55 10.10
N TYR A 316 -2.39 -17.37 8.77
CA TYR A 316 -2.34 -18.50 7.83
C TYR A 316 -1.02 -18.61 7.07
N PHE A 317 -0.05 -17.76 7.39
CA PHE A 317 1.28 -17.77 6.77
C PHE A 317 2.00 -19.11 6.97
N ARG A 318 2.62 -19.63 5.91
CA ARG A 318 3.41 -20.87 5.89
C ARG A 318 4.80 -20.60 5.31
N PRO A 319 5.87 -21.32 5.77
CA PRO A 319 5.89 -22.23 6.92
C PRO A 319 5.94 -21.48 8.25
N GLU A 320 5.41 -22.12 9.30
CA GLU A 320 5.59 -21.62 10.67
C GLU A 320 7.00 -22.00 11.17
N ARG A 321 7.95 -21.10 11.00
CA ARG A 321 9.32 -21.23 11.53
C ARG A 321 9.85 -19.91 12.06
N VAL A 322 10.94 -19.98 12.78
CA VAL A 322 11.73 -18.80 13.18
C VAL A 322 12.89 -18.58 12.22
N THR A 323 13.33 -17.33 12.11
CA THR A 323 14.54 -16.93 11.39
C THR A 323 15.78 -17.22 12.22
N PHE A 324 16.96 -17.06 11.62
CA PHE A 324 18.23 -17.18 12.36
C PHE A 324 18.33 -16.21 13.56
N SER A 325 17.64 -15.06 13.50
CA SER A 325 17.58 -14.08 14.58
C SER A 325 16.54 -14.40 15.67
N GLY A 326 15.79 -15.51 15.54
CA GLY A 326 14.79 -15.95 16.52
C GLY A 326 13.40 -15.28 16.37
N GLU A 327 13.20 -14.42 15.38
CA GLU A 327 11.86 -13.90 15.09
C GLU A 327 11.04 -14.86 14.22
N ALA A 328 9.71 -14.77 14.28
CA ALA A 328 8.86 -15.55 13.38
C ALA A 328 9.06 -15.11 11.92
N LEU A 329 9.19 -16.07 10.99
CA LEU A 329 9.38 -15.80 9.56
C LEU A 329 8.27 -14.88 9.00
N ARG A 330 7.02 -15.04 9.46
CA ARG A 330 5.91 -14.14 9.13
C ARG A 330 6.21 -12.68 9.51
N THR A 331 6.77 -12.44 10.69
CA THR A 331 7.16 -11.09 11.14
C THR A 331 8.26 -10.52 10.27
N PHE A 332 9.24 -11.33 9.91
CA PHE A 332 10.30 -10.95 8.97
C PHE A 332 9.71 -10.50 7.63
N VAL A 333 8.82 -11.29 7.03
CA VAL A 333 8.18 -10.97 5.74
C VAL A 333 7.40 -9.65 5.82
N TYR A 334 6.59 -9.44 6.85
CA TYR A 334 5.80 -8.22 6.99
C TYR A 334 6.68 -6.99 7.24
N HIS A 335 7.78 -7.14 7.99
CA HIS A 335 8.77 -6.08 8.16
C HIS A 335 9.43 -5.73 6.82
N GLU A 336 9.85 -6.71 6.02
CA GLU A 336 10.51 -6.44 4.73
C GLU A 336 9.55 -5.81 3.71
N ILE A 337 8.24 -6.10 3.75
CA ILE A 337 7.23 -5.42 2.94
C ILE A 337 7.14 -3.94 3.32
N LEU A 338 7.05 -3.63 4.61
CA LEU A 338 6.97 -2.24 5.07
C LEU A 338 8.27 -1.47 4.82
N ILE A 339 9.44 -2.11 5.04
CA ILE A 339 10.74 -1.50 4.73
C ILE A 339 10.84 -1.25 3.22
N GLY A 340 10.39 -2.19 2.39
CA GLY A 340 10.34 -2.01 0.93
C GLY A 340 9.44 -0.86 0.50
N TYR A 341 8.29 -0.69 1.14
CA TYR A 341 7.42 0.47 0.92
C TYR A 341 8.10 1.79 1.29
N LEU A 342 8.73 1.85 2.48
CA LEU A 342 9.46 3.06 2.92
C LEU A 342 10.65 3.38 1.99
N GLU A 343 11.38 2.36 1.52
CA GLU A 343 12.48 2.53 0.56
C GLU A 343 11.97 3.06 -0.79
N TYR A 344 10.87 2.52 -1.29
CA TYR A 344 10.22 3.01 -2.51
C TYR A 344 9.81 4.48 -2.38
N CYS A 345 9.19 4.87 -1.27
CA CYS A 345 8.84 6.25 -0.97
C CYS A 345 10.08 7.16 -0.90
N LYS A 346 11.15 6.70 -0.20
CA LYS A 346 12.44 7.40 -0.15
C LYS A 346 12.99 7.72 -1.53
N LEU A 347 13.03 6.72 -2.41
CA LEU A 347 13.56 6.85 -3.78
C LEU A 347 12.72 7.81 -4.65
N ARG A 348 11.43 7.91 -4.38
CA ARG A 348 10.51 8.87 -5.00
C ARG A 348 10.59 10.28 -4.39
N GLY A 349 11.44 10.51 -3.40
CA GLY A 349 11.65 11.84 -2.82
C GLY A 349 10.65 12.24 -1.73
N PHE A 350 9.95 11.29 -1.13
CA PHE A 350 9.22 11.54 0.11
C PHE A 350 10.20 11.76 1.26
N THR A 351 9.87 12.69 2.16
CA THR A 351 10.76 13.05 3.27
C THR A 351 10.39 12.39 4.56
N THR A 352 9.11 12.18 4.80
CA THR A 352 8.59 11.75 6.10
C THR A 352 7.45 10.76 5.93
N SER A 353 7.46 9.70 6.73
CA SER A 353 6.33 8.78 6.86
C SER A 353 5.80 8.81 8.29
N TYR A 354 4.49 8.80 8.45
CA TYR A 354 3.82 8.81 9.73
C TYR A 354 3.17 7.45 10.01
N ILE A 355 3.27 6.99 11.25
CA ILE A 355 2.69 5.73 11.71
C ILE A 355 2.01 5.96 13.05
N TRP A 356 0.76 5.53 13.17
CA TRP A 356 0.08 5.45 14.45
C TRP A 356 -0.06 3.99 14.87
N ALA A 357 0.72 3.57 15.86
CA ALA A 357 0.72 2.20 16.41
C ALA A 357 -0.49 1.97 17.33
N CYS A 358 -1.70 2.06 16.78
CA CYS A 358 -2.95 1.83 17.51
C CYS A 358 -3.29 0.33 17.50
N ALA A 359 -3.43 -0.27 18.68
CA ALA A 359 -3.89 -1.66 18.78
C ALA A 359 -5.42 -1.70 18.66
N PRO A 360 -6.00 -2.65 17.89
CA PRO A 360 -7.44 -2.83 17.83
C PRO A 360 -8.01 -3.24 19.19
N SER A 361 -9.23 -2.83 19.48
CA SER A 361 -9.98 -3.36 20.61
C SER A 361 -10.36 -4.82 20.36
N LYS A 362 -10.61 -5.58 21.41
CA LYS A 362 -11.02 -6.97 21.25
C LYS A 362 -12.35 -7.06 20.48
N GLY A 363 -12.32 -7.73 19.34
CA GLY A 363 -13.48 -7.90 18.47
C GLY A 363 -13.63 -6.82 17.39
N ASP A 364 -12.67 -5.89 17.28
CA ASP A 364 -12.60 -4.95 16.16
C ASP A 364 -11.74 -5.53 15.04
N ASP A 365 -12.25 -5.44 13.82
CA ASP A 365 -11.52 -5.78 12.61
C ASP A 365 -10.97 -4.51 11.97
N TYR A 366 -9.69 -4.54 11.54
CA TYR A 366 -9.12 -3.37 10.86
C TYR A 366 -9.40 -3.39 9.36
N ILE A 367 -9.06 -4.48 8.69
CA ILE A 367 -9.26 -4.65 7.25
C ILE A 367 -9.95 -5.99 6.98
N LEU A 368 -9.37 -7.09 7.45
CA LEU A 368 -9.87 -8.45 7.22
C LEU A 368 -10.97 -8.77 8.23
N TYR A 369 -12.13 -9.19 7.74
CA TYR A 369 -13.29 -9.45 8.56
C TYR A 369 -13.15 -10.79 9.32
N ASN A 370 -13.39 -10.75 10.62
CA ASN A 370 -13.50 -11.92 11.51
C ASN A 370 -12.21 -12.75 11.56
N HIS A 371 -11.27 -12.32 12.42
CA HIS A 371 -9.97 -12.98 12.58
C HIS A 371 -10.06 -14.35 13.26
N PRO A 372 -9.06 -15.23 13.05
CA PRO A 372 -9.01 -16.54 13.74
C PRO A 372 -9.10 -16.40 15.26
N VAL A 373 -9.96 -17.19 15.88
CA VAL A 373 -10.19 -17.19 17.35
C VAL A 373 -8.90 -17.41 18.14
N ASN A 374 -7.96 -18.19 17.58
CA ASN A 374 -6.65 -18.45 18.19
C ASN A 374 -5.60 -17.35 17.89
N GLN A 375 -5.93 -16.36 17.08
CA GLN A 375 -5.07 -15.20 16.83
C GLN A 375 -5.26 -14.19 17.95
N LYS A 376 -4.22 -14.05 18.77
CA LYS A 376 -4.23 -13.06 19.86
C LYS A 376 -4.07 -11.65 19.29
N THR A 377 -5.02 -10.77 19.56
CA THR A 377 -4.89 -9.34 19.30
C THR A 377 -3.68 -8.79 20.07
N PRO A 378 -2.74 -8.13 19.41
CA PRO A 378 -1.61 -7.54 20.12
C PRO A 378 -2.10 -6.41 21.04
N ASN A 379 -1.57 -6.33 22.26
CA ASN A 379 -1.76 -5.14 23.07
C ASN A 379 -0.87 -4.00 22.55
N THR A 380 -1.18 -2.76 22.94
CA THR A 380 -0.45 -1.54 22.50
C THR A 380 1.06 -1.67 22.69
N LYS A 381 1.53 -2.21 23.82
CA LYS A 381 2.96 -2.37 24.09
C LYS A 381 3.65 -3.34 23.11
N LYS A 382 3.00 -4.47 22.78
CA LYS A 382 3.55 -5.46 21.83
C LYS A 382 3.54 -4.91 20.41
N LEU A 383 2.47 -4.20 20.02
CA LEU A 383 2.38 -3.60 18.70
C LEU A 383 3.44 -2.51 18.53
N ARG A 384 3.61 -1.63 19.53
CA ARG A 384 4.68 -0.63 19.56
C ARG A 384 6.06 -1.27 19.38
N GLN A 385 6.38 -2.31 20.16
CA GLN A 385 7.66 -3.02 20.07
C GLN A 385 7.88 -3.64 18.69
N TRP A 386 6.82 -4.11 18.06
CA TRP A 386 6.88 -4.64 16.69
C TRP A 386 7.27 -3.55 15.68
N TYR A 387 6.67 -2.35 15.77
CA TYR A 387 7.05 -1.21 14.92
C TYR A 387 8.46 -0.70 15.24
N VAL A 388 8.86 -0.62 16.52
CA VAL A 388 10.23 -0.24 16.89
C VAL A 388 11.24 -1.19 16.26
N SER A 389 11.01 -2.51 16.37
CA SER A 389 11.89 -3.51 15.75
C SER A 389 11.95 -3.39 14.22
N LEU A 390 10.82 -3.08 13.57
CA LEU A 390 10.77 -2.76 12.14
C LEU A 390 11.65 -1.56 11.78
N LEU A 391 11.47 -0.45 12.51
CA LEU A 391 12.17 0.80 12.23
C LEU A 391 13.66 0.72 12.54
N ASP A 392 14.07 -0.01 13.58
CA ASP A 392 15.48 -0.29 13.88
C ASP A 392 16.16 -1.06 12.72
N LYS A 393 15.44 -2.01 12.10
CA LYS A 393 15.93 -2.69 10.91
C LYS A 393 16.04 -1.74 9.71
N ALA A 394 15.04 -0.89 9.50
CA ALA A 394 15.03 0.08 8.42
C ALA A 394 16.17 1.11 8.53
N VAL A 395 16.51 1.54 9.75
CA VAL A 395 17.68 2.40 10.03
C VAL A 395 18.98 1.65 9.73
N LYS A 396 19.15 0.40 10.21
CA LYS A 396 20.33 -0.42 9.92
C LYS A 396 20.54 -0.72 8.42
N GLN A 397 19.49 -0.65 7.64
CA GLN A 397 19.51 -0.85 6.18
C GLN A 397 19.61 0.46 5.40
N ASP A 398 19.86 1.60 6.06
CA ASP A 398 19.93 2.95 5.44
C ASP A 398 18.65 3.36 4.69
N VAL A 399 17.52 2.71 4.94
CA VAL A 399 16.22 3.10 4.39
C VAL A 399 15.66 4.30 5.14
N VAL A 400 15.73 4.27 6.45
CA VAL A 400 15.27 5.34 7.35
C VAL A 400 16.47 6.10 7.90
N VAL A 401 16.38 7.42 7.85
CA VAL A 401 17.44 8.33 8.34
C VAL A 401 17.37 8.49 9.84
N ASN A 402 16.16 8.70 10.36
CA ASN A 402 15.92 8.94 11.77
C ASN A 402 14.47 8.59 12.12
N VAL A 403 14.25 8.21 13.37
CA VAL A 403 12.93 7.95 13.93
C VAL A 403 12.72 8.84 15.15
N THR A 404 11.62 9.56 15.17
CA THR A 404 11.17 10.39 16.28
C THR A 404 9.68 10.17 16.52
N ASN A 405 9.04 11.00 17.29
CA ASN A 405 7.60 10.96 17.49
C ASN A 405 6.97 12.34 17.28
N LEU A 406 5.65 12.38 17.17
CA LEU A 406 4.91 13.60 16.88
C LEU A 406 5.14 14.68 17.94
N HIS A 407 5.26 14.30 19.22
CA HIS A 407 5.51 15.25 20.31
C HIS A 407 6.89 15.90 20.16
N GLU A 408 7.95 15.10 19.98
CA GLU A 408 9.31 15.62 19.81
C GLU A 408 9.44 16.47 18.54
N GLN A 409 8.75 16.10 17.48
CA GLN A 409 8.82 16.81 16.19
C GLN A 409 8.17 18.20 16.26
N PHE A 410 7.02 18.33 16.91
CA PHE A 410 6.18 19.53 16.83
C PHE A 410 6.05 20.32 18.12
N PHE A 411 6.26 19.73 19.30
CA PHE A 411 6.01 20.38 20.59
C PHE A 411 7.26 20.54 21.45
N ALA A 412 8.15 19.56 21.52
CA ALA A 412 9.29 19.60 22.43
C ALA A 412 10.28 20.72 22.08
N GLY A 413 10.71 21.46 23.12
CA GLY A 413 11.72 22.49 22.99
C GLY A 413 11.30 23.74 22.21
N LYS A 414 10.01 23.90 21.91
CA LYS A 414 9.46 25.08 21.22
C LYS A 414 8.79 26.02 22.22
N ASP A 415 8.94 27.32 21.98
CA ASP A 415 8.19 28.31 22.74
C ASP A 415 6.70 28.21 22.43
N GLU A 416 5.86 28.19 23.47
CA GLU A 416 4.39 28.04 23.34
C GLU A 416 3.75 29.04 22.36
N TYR A 417 4.28 30.26 22.28
CA TYR A 417 3.77 31.31 21.37
C TYR A 417 4.15 31.10 19.89
N THR A 418 5.08 30.19 19.58
CA THR A 418 5.44 29.83 18.21
C THR A 418 4.74 28.57 17.73
N LEU A 419 3.97 27.93 18.61
CA LEU A 419 3.22 26.72 18.28
C LEU A 419 1.92 27.09 17.58
N THR A 420 1.79 26.65 16.34
CA THR A 420 0.55 26.77 15.57
C THR A 420 0.14 25.43 14.98
N ALA A 421 -1.15 25.19 14.92
CA ALA A 421 -1.71 23.98 14.33
C ALA A 421 -1.47 23.89 12.81
N SER A 422 -1.13 25.00 12.15
CA SER A 422 -0.80 25.02 10.71
C SER A 422 0.45 24.23 10.34
N ARG A 423 1.31 23.91 11.30
CA ARG A 423 2.51 23.08 11.09
C ARG A 423 2.25 21.59 11.17
N LEU A 424 1.10 21.19 11.74
CA LEU A 424 0.76 19.78 11.88
C LEU A 424 0.20 19.25 10.58
N PRO A 425 0.69 18.10 10.08
CA PRO A 425 0.09 17.48 8.90
C PRO A 425 -1.34 17.06 9.20
N TYR A 426 -2.21 17.22 8.21
CA TYR A 426 -3.61 16.86 8.31
C TYR A 426 -3.88 15.59 7.48
N PHE A 427 -4.11 14.47 8.14
CA PHE A 427 -4.43 13.20 7.48
C PHE A 427 -5.81 12.73 7.90
N GLU A 428 -6.58 12.27 6.94
CA GLU A 428 -7.87 11.65 7.21
C GLU A 428 -7.70 10.41 8.10
N GLY A 429 -8.44 10.35 9.20
CA GLY A 429 -8.39 9.27 10.17
C GLY A 429 -7.18 9.28 11.11
N SER A 430 -6.31 10.30 11.09
CA SER A 430 -5.20 10.39 12.04
C SER A 430 -5.68 10.76 13.46
N PHE A 431 -4.93 10.28 14.47
CA PHE A 431 -5.22 10.57 15.87
C PHE A 431 -5.26 12.07 16.14
N TRP A 432 -4.24 12.81 15.72
CA TRP A 432 -4.08 14.22 16.08
C TRP A 432 -5.06 15.13 15.33
N SER A 433 -5.36 14.87 14.05
CA SER A 433 -6.35 15.65 13.29
C SER A 433 -7.74 15.50 13.91
N SER A 434 -8.18 14.26 14.17
CA SER A 434 -9.46 13.99 14.81
C SER A 434 -9.55 14.60 16.24
N ARG A 435 -8.44 14.57 17.00
CA ARG A 435 -8.40 15.19 18.33
C ARG A 435 -8.42 16.72 18.27
N ALA A 436 -7.72 17.31 17.30
CA ALA A 436 -7.74 18.76 17.11
C ALA A 436 -9.16 19.24 16.78
N GLU A 437 -9.88 18.56 15.89
CA GLU A 437 -11.26 18.90 15.55
C GLU A 437 -12.20 18.84 16.77
N LEU A 438 -12.11 17.77 17.57
CA LEU A 438 -12.89 17.64 18.80
C LEU A 438 -12.56 18.76 19.81
N LEU A 439 -11.28 19.11 19.95
CA LEU A 439 -10.85 20.17 20.85
C LEU A 439 -11.31 21.56 20.39
N ILE A 440 -11.36 21.82 19.09
CA ILE A 440 -11.93 23.07 18.55
C ILE A 440 -13.41 23.15 18.90
N TYR A 441 -14.16 22.06 18.67
CA TYR A 441 -15.56 22.00 19.04
C TYR A 441 -15.76 22.27 20.53
N ASP A 442 -14.94 21.68 21.41
CA ASP A 442 -14.97 21.91 22.85
C ASP A 442 -14.66 23.37 23.23
N ILE A 443 -13.67 23.99 22.56
CA ILE A 443 -13.29 25.39 22.81
C ILE A 443 -14.43 26.32 22.40
N GLU A 444 -15.09 26.07 21.29
CA GLU A 444 -16.22 26.89 20.82
C GLU A 444 -17.50 26.68 21.63
N SER A 445 -17.79 25.45 22.07
CA SER A 445 -19.00 25.11 22.81
C SER A 445 -19.02 25.69 24.23
N GLN A 446 -17.84 26.02 24.79
CA GLN A 446 -17.73 26.63 26.13
C GLN A 446 -18.20 28.09 26.18
N GLY A 447 -18.53 28.68 25.03
CA GLY A 447 -19.20 29.98 24.90
C GLY A 447 -18.31 31.18 25.23
N ASN A 448 -18.80 32.37 24.86
CA ASN A 448 -18.08 33.64 24.99
C ASN A 448 -17.72 34.03 26.43
N ASN A 449 -18.30 33.39 27.45
CA ASN A 449 -18.03 33.73 28.87
C ASN A 449 -16.82 33.00 29.48
N GLU A 450 -16.49 31.80 28.96
CA GLU A 450 -15.36 31.00 29.47
C GLU A 450 -14.05 31.28 28.71
N LEU A 451 -14.14 31.63 27.41
CA LEU A 451 -12.96 31.91 26.59
C LEU A 451 -12.08 33.04 27.18
N PRO A 452 -12.61 34.19 27.68
CA PRO A 452 -11.79 35.20 28.31
C PRO A 452 -11.07 34.72 29.59
N LYS A 453 -11.70 33.81 30.33
CA LYS A 453 -11.05 33.20 31.51
C LYS A 453 -9.91 32.29 31.11
N MET A 454 -10.10 31.52 30.05
CA MET A 454 -9.07 30.63 29.50
C MET A 454 -7.89 31.43 28.91
N VAL A 455 -8.17 32.51 28.18
CA VAL A 455 -7.14 33.43 27.68
C VAL A 455 -6.34 34.07 28.87
N ARG A 456 -7.01 34.50 29.92
CA ARG A 456 -6.33 35.00 31.12
C ARG A 456 -5.45 33.95 31.81
N SER A 457 -5.69 32.67 31.61
CA SER A 457 -4.84 31.58 32.11
C SER A 457 -3.53 31.39 31.32
N LEU A 458 -3.39 32.04 30.17
CA LEU A 458 -2.16 32.03 29.39
C LEU A 458 -1.08 32.83 30.12
N SER A 459 0.17 32.40 29.97
CA SER A 459 1.28 33.12 30.60
C SER A 459 1.43 34.54 30.03
N ARG A 460 1.96 35.49 30.81
CA ARG A 460 2.26 36.85 30.33
C ARG A 460 3.19 36.88 29.13
N LYS A 461 4.10 35.89 29.01
CA LYS A 461 5.02 35.75 27.87
C LYS A 461 4.26 35.44 26.60
N ILE A 462 3.27 34.54 26.68
CA ILE A 462 2.40 34.16 25.57
C ILE A 462 1.52 35.32 25.15
N LEU A 463 0.86 35.97 26.09
CA LEU A 463 0.02 37.12 25.81
C LEU A 463 0.75 38.29 25.13
N LYS A 464 2.05 38.49 25.43
CA LYS A 464 2.88 39.47 24.72
C LYS A 464 3.21 39.10 23.28
N GLY A 465 3.18 37.82 22.95
CA GLY A 465 3.42 37.32 21.57
C GLY A 465 2.17 37.26 20.68
N LEU A 466 0.99 37.52 21.26
CA LEU A 466 -0.26 37.53 20.52
C LEU A 466 -0.47 38.86 19.79
N SER A 467 -1.14 38.79 18.65
CA SER A 467 -1.62 39.97 17.93
C SER A 467 -2.74 40.63 18.69
N TYR A 468 -2.85 41.95 18.58
CA TYR A 468 -3.95 42.74 19.13
C TYR A 468 -4.83 43.22 17.97
N ASP A 469 -6.14 43.19 18.15
CA ASP A 469 -7.08 43.77 17.23
C ASP A 469 -7.08 45.31 17.26
N SER A 470 -7.86 45.95 16.41
CA SER A 470 -7.96 47.42 16.34
C SER A 470 -8.52 48.05 17.63
N SER A 471 -9.10 47.27 18.55
CA SER A 471 -9.60 47.70 19.84
C SER A 471 -8.59 47.52 20.98
N GLY A 472 -7.39 47.00 20.71
CA GLY A 472 -6.36 46.70 21.70
C GLY A 472 -6.63 45.43 22.52
N CYS A 473 -7.57 44.59 22.08
CA CYS A 473 -7.84 43.28 22.63
C CYS A 473 -6.98 42.21 21.99
N VAL A 474 -6.72 41.13 22.72
CA VAL A 474 -6.03 39.95 22.19
C VAL A 474 -6.88 39.32 21.07
N ASP A 475 -6.24 39.04 19.94
CA ASP A 475 -6.90 38.35 18.85
C ASP A 475 -7.44 36.98 19.31
N ILE A 476 -8.74 36.77 19.09
CA ILE A 476 -9.46 35.61 19.63
C ILE A 476 -9.00 34.33 18.92
N ASP A 477 -8.70 34.38 17.62
CA ASP A 477 -8.31 33.19 16.85
C ASP A 477 -6.88 32.76 17.18
N ASP A 478 -5.95 33.72 17.36
CA ASP A 478 -4.61 33.43 17.83
C ASP A 478 -4.67 32.80 19.23
N ALA A 479 -5.50 33.33 20.13
CA ALA A 479 -5.69 32.76 21.45
C ALA A 479 -6.29 31.35 21.42
N LYS A 480 -7.29 31.11 20.57
CA LYS A 480 -7.88 29.78 20.36
C LYS A 480 -6.85 28.79 19.80
N ASN A 481 -6.01 29.19 18.84
CA ASN A 481 -4.97 28.35 18.25
C ASN A 481 -3.96 27.92 19.34
N ILE A 482 -3.48 28.81 20.17
CA ILE A 482 -2.59 28.48 21.29
C ILE A 482 -3.27 27.53 22.29
N LEU A 483 -4.52 27.80 22.65
CA LEU A 483 -5.27 26.91 23.54
C LEU A 483 -5.47 25.51 22.94
N LEU A 484 -5.76 25.45 21.64
CA LEU A 484 -5.83 24.20 20.89
C LEU A 484 -4.50 23.45 21.01
N MET A 485 -3.39 24.10 20.69
CA MET A 485 -2.07 23.47 20.71
C MET A 485 -1.68 22.95 22.09
N ARG A 486 -1.93 23.70 23.16
CA ARG A 486 -1.70 23.25 24.54
C ARG A 486 -2.54 22.02 24.92
N LYS A 487 -3.83 22.02 24.57
CA LYS A 487 -4.70 20.88 24.84
C LYS A 487 -4.30 19.66 24.00
N LEU A 488 -3.91 19.89 22.74
CA LEU A 488 -3.47 18.83 21.83
C LEU A 488 -2.13 18.24 22.28
N GLU A 489 -1.15 19.07 22.66
CA GLU A 489 0.13 18.63 23.23
C GLU A 489 -0.09 17.64 24.38
N LYS A 490 -0.96 17.99 25.33
CA LYS A 490 -1.28 17.11 26.45
C LYS A 490 -1.84 15.75 26.01
N LYS A 491 -2.61 15.70 24.92
CA LYS A 491 -3.13 14.45 24.35
C LYS A 491 -2.07 13.67 23.57
N VAL A 492 -1.24 14.36 22.81
CA VAL A 492 -0.14 13.79 22.05
C VAL A 492 0.94 13.24 22.96
N SER A 493 1.32 13.97 24.02
CA SER A 493 2.36 13.53 24.98
C SER A 493 1.99 12.23 25.69
N GLN A 494 0.70 12.02 25.98
CA GLN A 494 0.21 10.77 26.58
C GLN A 494 0.35 9.55 25.68
N ASN A 495 0.38 9.75 24.35
CA ASN A 495 0.47 8.71 23.34
C ASN A 495 1.73 8.84 22.46
N LYS A 496 2.72 9.63 22.90
CA LYS A 496 3.87 10.00 22.06
C LYS A 496 4.63 8.82 21.48
N GLU A 497 4.76 7.74 22.23
CA GLU A 497 5.47 6.56 21.81
C GLU A 497 4.73 5.75 20.71
N ASP A 498 3.42 5.96 20.55
CA ASP A 498 2.59 5.31 19.54
C ASP A 498 2.46 6.16 18.26
N LEU A 499 2.85 7.44 18.30
CA LEU A 499 2.77 8.40 17.20
C LEU A 499 4.15 8.59 16.57
N MET A 500 4.55 7.66 15.72
CA MET A 500 5.91 7.61 15.17
C MET A 500 6.04 8.51 13.94
N VAL A 501 7.16 9.21 13.87
CA VAL A 501 7.57 10.04 12.72
C VAL A 501 8.87 9.49 12.17
N VAL A 502 8.83 9.02 10.94
CA VAL A 502 9.90 8.29 10.27
C VAL A 502 10.49 9.19 9.18
N GLN A 503 11.72 9.63 9.37
CA GLN A 503 12.41 10.46 8.38
C GLN A 503 13.08 9.59 7.32
N LEU A 504 12.66 9.74 6.07
CA LEU A 504 13.17 9.00 4.92
C LEU A 504 14.33 9.70 4.24
N ASN A 505 14.26 11.02 4.16
CA ASN A 505 15.27 11.86 3.50
C ASN A 505 15.67 13.02 4.41
N TYR A 506 16.89 13.52 4.23
CA TYR A 506 17.40 14.66 4.97
C TYR A 506 16.78 15.98 4.49
N SER A 507 16.54 16.89 5.43
CA SER A 507 16.13 18.26 5.13
C SER A 507 17.16 19.24 5.68
N CYS A 508 17.39 20.33 4.97
CA CYS A 508 18.31 21.38 5.38
C CYS A 508 17.79 22.10 6.63
N THR A 509 18.60 22.23 7.67
CA THR A 509 18.22 22.88 8.94
C THR A 509 17.88 24.35 8.75
N ARG A 510 18.55 25.04 7.81
CA ARG A 510 18.37 26.47 7.56
C ARG A 510 17.15 26.80 6.70
N CYS A 511 17.03 26.17 5.52
CA CYS A 511 15.95 26.48 4.58
C CYS A 511 14.78 25.48 4.61
N SER A 512 14.87 24.46 5.46
CA SER A 512 13.87 23.37 5.59
C SER A 512 13.57 22.56 4.31
N LYS A 513 14.29 22.85 3.22
CA LYS A 513 14.12 22.12 1.96
C LYS A 513 14.76 20.72 2.04
N PRO A 514 14.16 19.70 1.40
CA PRO A 514 14.75 18.36 1.34
C PRO A 514 16.06 18.36 0.55
N ILE A 515 17.05 17.61 1.03
CA ILE A 515 18.35 17.42 0.36
C ILE A 515 18.28 16.14 -0.45
N LEU A 516 17.85 16.23 -1.71
CA LEU A 516 17.59 15.07 -2.57
C LEU A 516 18.74 14.77 -3.54
N SER A 517 19.66 15.74 -3.74
CA SER A 517 20.83 15.60 -4.62
C SER A 517 21.93 16.56 -4.19
N GLY A 518 23.13 16.40 -4.75
CA GLY A 518 24.28 17.21 -4.40
C GLY A 518 24.94 16.81 -3.08
N PHE A 519 25.60 17.73 -2.42
CA PHE A 519 26.27 17.47 -1.15
C PHE A 519 25.39 17.87 0.04
N ARG A 520 25.34 16.98 1.03
CA ARG A 520 24.84 17.27 2.37
C ARG A 520 26.04 17.57 3.27
N TRP A 521 26.01 18.72 3.90
CA TRP A 521 26.97 19.13 4.92
C TRP A 521 26.34 18.92 6.28
N PHE A 522 27.03 18.26 7.20
CA PHE A 522 26.48 17.96 8.52
C PHE A 522 27.53 18.00 9.59
N CYS A 523 27.13 18.29 10.83
CA CYS A 523 27.99 18.24 11.98
C CYS A 523 27.92 16.87 12.66
N GLU A 524 29.05 16.23 12.86
CA GLU A 524 29.12 14.94 13.57
C GLU A 524 28.85 15.06 15.07
N LYS A 525 29.15 16.24 15.65
CA LYS A 525 28.94 16.50 17.08
C LYS A 525 27.55 17.04 17.39
N CYS A 526 26.99 17.87 16.51
CA CYS A 526 25.65 18.44 16.66
C CYS A 526 24.62 17.55 15.98
N LYS A 527 23.91 16.75 16.76
CA LYS A 527 22.81 15.95 16.23
C LYS A 527 21.79 16.86 15.53
N ASN A 528 21.43 16.52 14.31
CA ASN A 528 20.43 17.20 13.48
C ASN A 528 20.83 18.53 12.82
N LEU A 529 22.09 18.97 12.88
CA LEU A 529 22.54 20.12 12.11
C LEU A 529 23.06 19.68 10.75
N GLN A 530 22.41 20.15 9.69
CA GLN A 530 22.79 19.83 8.31
C GLN A 530 22.32 20.90 7.33
N PHE A 531 23.11 21.11 6.29
CA PHE A 531 22.87 22.12 5.28
C PHE A 531 22.84 21.49 3.87
N CYS A 532 22.01 22.03 3.01
CA CYS A 532 22.16 21.84 1.57
C CYS A 532 23.33 22.68 1.06
N GLU A 533 23.82 22.40 -0.14
CA GLU A 533 24.99 23.06 -0.73
C GLU A 533 24.85 24.58 -0.75
N SER A 534 23.70 25.11 -1.16
CA SER A 534 23.46 26.57 -1.20
C SER A 534 23.48 27.21 0.20
N CYS A 535 22.90 26.55 1.21
CA CYS A 535 22.90 27.09 2.57
C CYS A 535 24.27 26.97 3.26
N TYR A 536 25.07 25.96 2.88
CA TYR A 536 26.43 25.83 3.38
C TYR A 536 27.33 26.98 2.93
N VAL A 537 27.26 27.39 1.65
CA VAL A 537 28.01 28.54 1.12
C VAL A 537 27.63 29.80 1.90
N VAL A 538 26.35 30.05 2.11
CA VAL A 538 25.89 31.23 2.88
C VAL A 538 26.33 31.18 4.35
N GLU A 539 26.41 29.99 4.96
CA GLU A 539 26.89 29.82 6.34
C GLU A 539 28.39 30.16 6.48
N GLN A 540 29.18 29.80 5.46
CA GLN A 540 30.61 30.16 5.43
C GLN A 540 30.87 31.67 5.21
N GLU A 541 30.02 32.31 4.42
CA GLU A 541 30.17 33.77 4.12
C GLU A 541 29.77 34.66 5.32
N LEU A 542 28.94 34.15 6.23
CA LEU A 542 28.40 34.92 7.35
C LEU A 542 29.16 34.74 8.68
N ASP A 543 30.41 34.21 8.67
CA ASP A 543 31.15 33.83 9.90
C ASP A 543 30.26 33.05 10.88
N GLY A 544 29.68 31.95 10.38
CA GLY A 544 28.59 31.24 10.98
C GLY A 544 28.77 30.91 12.47
N GLU A 545 27.71 31.00 13.23
CA GLU A 545 27.65 30.72 14.68
C GLU A 545 28.07 29.28 15.06
N HIS A 546 28.30 28.41 14.06
CA HIS A 546 28.58 26.99 14.29
C HIS A 546 30.09 26.73 14.40
N ILE A 547 30.52 26.30 15.58
CA ILE A 547 31.94 26.18 15.99
C ILE A 547 32.62 24.90 15.47
N HIS A 548 31.87 23.88 15.06
CA HIS A 548 32.42 22.58 14.68
C HIS A 548 32.60 22.46 13.17
N GLU A 549 33.65 21.75 12.76
CA GLU A 549 33.87 21.39 11.36
C GLU A 549 32.71 20.55 10.81
N LEU A 550 32.26 20.86 9.59
CA LEU A 550 31.18 20.18 8.92
C LEU A 550 31.75 19.12 7.94
N SER A 551 31.32 17.89 8.11
CA SER A 551 31.58 16.79 7.19
C SER A 551 30.63 16.85 6.00
N LYS A 552 31.11 16.45 4.79
CA LYS A 552 30.27 16.40 3.59
C LYS A 552 30.08 14.98 3.08
N VAL A 553 28.88 14.69 2.61
CA VAL A 553 28.53 13.43 1.97
C VAL A 553 27.72 13.68 0.71
N LEU A 554 28.03 12.94 -0.37
CA LEU A 554 27.25 12.99 -1.61
C LEU A 554 25.91 12.25 -1.39
N VAL A 555 24.81 12.98 -1.55
CA VAL A 555 23.47 12.40 -1.55
C VAL A 555 23.26 11.72 -2.90
N LYS A 556 22.99 10.42 -2.89
CA LYS A 556 22.65 9.67 -4.12
C LYS A 556 21.38 10.28 -4.69
N GLY A 557 21.39 10.55 -6.01
CA GLY A 557 20.29 11.23 -6.68
C GLY A 557 18.93 10.57 -6.43
N ILE A 558 18.11 11.25 -5.64
CA ILE A 558 16.74 10.91 -5.35
C ILE A 558 15.87 11.74 -6.29
N SER A 559 14.70 11.26 -6.66
CA SER A 559 13.80 12.00 -7.53
C SER A 559 13.48 13.38 -6.94
N SER A 560 13.56 14.42 -7.77
CA SER A 560 13.16 15.77 -7.38
C SER A 560 11.64 15.93 -7.29
N THR A 561 10.87 15.03 -7.90
CA THR A 561 9.41 14.98 -7.84
C THR A 561 8.98 13.64 -7.24
N THR A 562 7.83 13.63 -6.55
CA THR A 562 7.20 12.41 -6.03
C THR A 562 6.22 11.81 -7.03
N GLU A 563 6.31 12.19 -8.31
CA GLU A 563 5.40 11.75 -9.36
C GLU A 563 5.25 10.22 -9.37
N ASP A 564 4.03 9.77 -9.41
CA ASP A 564 3.69 8.36 -9.46
C ASP A 564 3.33 7.95 -10.89
N ASN A 565 4.26 7.23 -11.52
CA ASN A 565 4.07 6.69 -12.86
C ASN A 565 3.43 5.29 -12.85
N ASP A 566 2.89 4.88 -11.73
CA ASP A 566 2.26 3.58 -11.56
C ASP A 566 0.82 3.57 -12.09
N LEU A 567 0.25 2.38 -12.21
CA LEU A 567 -1.13 2.21 -12.68
C LEU A 567 -2.13 2.86 -11.71
N ILE A 568 -3.13 3.53 -12.28
CA ILE A 568 -4.35 3.87 -11.58
C ILE A 568 -5.23 2.62 -11.57
N LEU A 569 -5.64 2.21 -10.38
CA LEU A 569 -6.46 1.02 -10.14
C LEU A 569 -7.63 1.44 -9.25
N GLU A 570 -8.77 1.64 -9.85
CA GLU A 570 -9.98 2.06 -9.15
C GLU A 570 -10.98 0.92 -9.06
N ASN A 571 -11.53 0.72 -7.89
CA ASN A 571 -12.66 -0.18 -7.65
C ASN A 571 -13.35 0.22 -6.34
N ASP A 572 -14.64 0.00 -6.25
CA ASP A 572 -15.46 0.35 -5.08
C ASP A 572 -15.10 -0.49 -3.85
N LEU A 573 -14.53 -1.69 -4.06
CA LEU A 573 -14.23 -2.64 -3.00
C LEU A 573 -13.13 -2.15 -2.06
N PHE A 574 -12.06 -1.56 -2.59
CA PHE A 574 -10.90 -1.08 -1.85
C PHE A 574 -10.77 0.44 -1.84
N GLU A 575 -11.84 1.15 -2.20
CA GLU A 575 -11.85 2.61 -2.14
C GLU A 575 -11.42 3.14 -0.77
N ASN A 576 -11.92 2.53 0.28
CA ASN A 576 -11.48 2.77 1.65
C ASN A 576 -11.67 1.50 2.50
N ARG A 577 -11.09 1.49 3.71
CA ARG A 577 -11.20 0.37 4.64
C ARG A 577 -12.65 -0.01 4.95
N GLN A 578 -13.50 0.98 5.15
CA GLN A 578 -14.89 0.75 5.56
C GLN A 578 -15.71 0.10 4.44
N ALA A 579 -15.49 0.50 3.19
CA ALA A 579 -16.12 -0.12 2.03
C ALA A 579 -15.78 -1.63 1.96
N PHE A 580 -14.49 -1.96 2.09
CA PHE A 580 -14.05 -3.36 2.06
C PHE A 580 -14.61 -4.18 3.24
N LEU A 581 -14.59 -3.61 4.44
CA LEU A 581 -15.08 -4.29 5.65
C LEU A 581 -16.60 -4.50 5.56
N ALA A 582 -17.38 -3.48 5.17
CA ALA A 582 -18.83 -3.57 5.00
C ALA A 582 -19.21 -4.60 3.92
N PHE A 583 -18.47 -4.62 2.81
CA PHE A 583 -18.65 -5.61 1.75
C PHE A 583 -18.38 -7.04 2.27
N SER A 584 -17.29 -7.24 2.99
CA SER A 584 -16.93 -8.53 3.56
C SER A 584 -17.96 -9.01 4.59
N GLN A 585 -18.47 -8.10 5.41
CA GLN A 585 -19.56 -8.40 6.37
C GLN A 585 -20.86 -8.79 5.67
N LYS A 586 -21.26 -8.02 4.65
CA LYS A 586 -22.48 -8.27 3.87
C LYS A 586 -22.47 -9.66 3.19
N HIS A 587 -21.31 -10.10 2.72
CA HIS A 587 -21.14 -11.36 1.98
C HIS A 587 -20.56 -12.49 2.83
N ASN A 588 -20.36 -12.30 4.14
CA ASN A 588 -19.76 -13.25 5.07
C ASN A 588 -18.37 -13.74 4.63
N TYR A 589 -17.55 -12.85 4.04
CA TYR A 589 -16.17 -13.18 3.67
C TYR A 589 -15.27 -13.13 4.91
N SER A 590 -15.37 -14.18 5.70
CA SER A 590 -14.72 -14.34 6.99
C SER A 590 -13.32 -14.95 6.86
N PHE A 591 -12.43 -14.60 7.79
CA PHE A 591 -11.07 -15.14 7.91
C PHE A 591 -10.84 -15.91 9.22
N ASP A 592 -11.90 -16.28 9.95
CA ASP A 592 -11.85 -16.93 11.25
C ASP A 592 -11.26 -18.35 11.23
N ILE A 593 -11.52 -19.13 10.17
CA ILE A 593 -10.93 -20.43 9.91
C ILE A 593 -10.38 -20.52 8.48
N LEU A 594 -9.41 -21.42 8.26
CA LEU A 594 -8.72 -21.55 6.98
C LEU A 594 -9.68 -21.81 5.81
N ARG A 595 -10.72 -22.63 6.01
CA ARG A 595 -11.76 -22.92 5.00
C ARG A 595 -12.49 -21.65 4.55
N HIS A 596 -12.90 -20.80 5.51
CA HIS A 596 -13.57 -19.53 5.20
C HIS A 596 -12.59 -18.56 4.54
N ALA A 597 -11.35 -18.48 5.03
CA ALA A 597 -10.31 -17.63 4.42
C ALA A 597 -10.00 -18.00 2.96
N LYS A 598 -9.96 -19.29 2.61
CA LYS A 598 -9.83 -19.76 1.23
C LYS A 598 -10.96 -19.24 0.35
N TYR A 599 -12.21 -19.48 0.78
CA TYR A 599 -13.38 -19.04 0.03
C TYR A 599 -13.43 -17.52 -0.11
N SER A 600 -13.25 -16.79 0.99
CA SER A 600 -13.25 -15.33 1.00
C SER A 600 -12.20 -14.74 0.06
N SER A 601 -10.96 -15.26 0.10
CA SER A 601 -9.89 -14.79 -0.77
C SER A 601 -10.16 -15.09 -2.24
N MET A 602 -10.71 -16.26 -2.57
CA MET A 602 -11.15 -16.60 -3.93
C MET A 602 -12.21 -15.61 -4.44
N MET A 603 -13.21 -15.30 -3.60
CA MET A 603 -14.27 -14.36 -3.97
C MET A 603 -13.77 -12.92 -4.12
N ILE A 604 -12.88 -12.47 -3.23
CA ILE A 604 -12.23 -11.15 -3.32
C ILE A 604 -11.44 -11.04 -4.63
N LEU A 605 -10.64 -12.03 -4.98
CA LEU A 605 -9.90 -12.06 -6.24
C LEU A 605 -10.84 -12.05 -7.45
N HIS A 606 -11.95 -12.79 -7.40
CA HIS A 606 -12.96 -12.76 -8.45
C HIS A 606 -13.53 -11.35 -8.66
N HIS A 607 -13.92 -10.66 -7.57
CA HIS A 607 -14.43 -9.29 -7.65
C HIS A 607 -13.37 -8.32 -8.18
N LEU A 608 -12.13 -8.40 -7.73
CA LEU A 608 -11.04 -7.57 -8.23
C LEU A 608 -10.80 -7.73 -9.73
N HIS A 609 -10.78 -8.98 -10.22
CA HIS A 609 -10.61 -9.24 -11.65
C HIS A 609 -11.80 -8.81 -12.49
N THR A 610 -13.01 -8.90 -11.94
CA THR A 610 -14.24 -8.47 -12.62
C THR A 610 -14.32 -6.94 -12.71
N SER A 611 -14.03 -6.24 -11.62
CA SER A 611 -14.03 -4.78 -11.60
C SER A 611 -13.01 -4.18 -12.56
N ASN A 612 -11.81 -4.74 -12.63
CA ASN A 612 -10.78 -4.27 -13.56
C ASN A 612 -11.12 -4.48 -15.04
N LYS A 613 -12.00 -5.42 -15.38
CA LYS A 613 -12.47 -5.61 -16.76
C LYS A 613 -13.40 -4.50 -17.22
N THR A 614 -14.12 -3.87 -16.29
CA THR A 614 -15.09 -2.80 -16.58
C THR A 614 -14.43 -1.42 -16.71
N HIS A 615 -13.30 -1.21 -16.04
CA HIS A 615 -12.57 0.07 -16.05
C HIS A 615 -11.34 0.10 -16.96
N CYS A 616 -11.06 -0.97 -17.73
CA CYS A 616 -10.11 -0.83 -18.81
C CYS A 616 -10.72 0.15 -19.83
N PRO A 617 -10.21 1.39 -19.98
CA PRO A 617 -10.68 2.25 -21.05
C PRO A 617 -10.48 1.43 -22.32
N GLN A 618 -11.51 1.34 -23.15
CA GLN A 618 -11.45 0.71 -24.46
C GLN A 618 -10.18 1.24 -25.13
N ILE A 619 -9.11 0.45 -25.04
CA ILE A 619 -7.89 0.75 -25.76
C ILE A 619 -8.31 0.63 -27.22
N THR A 620 -8.64 1.80 -27.78
CA THR A 620 -8.88 1.95 -29.21
C THR A 620 -7.79 1.15 -29.93
N SER A 621 -8.18 0.40 -30.92
CA SER A 621 -7.48 -0.62 -31.71
C SER A 621 -6.10 -0.27 -32.29
N SER A 622 -5.32 0.54 -31.63
CA SER A 622 -3.94 0.97 -31.92
C SER A 622 -2.90 0.49 -30.89
N CYS A 623 -3.23 -0.47 -30.02
CA CYS A 623 -2.25 -1.08 -29.13
C CYS A 623 -1.27 -1.91 -29.95
N ARG A 624 -0.16 -1.31 -30.34
CA ARG A 624 1.02 -2.02 -30.81
C ARG A 624 1.45 -2.97 -29.70
N HIS A 625 1.49 -4.27 -29.99
CA HIS A 625 2.06 -5.26 -29.08
C HIS A 625 3.42 -4.79 -28.60
N LEU A 626 3.54 -4.56 -27.29
CA LEU A 626 4.77 -4.14 -26.68
C LEU A 626 5.60 -5.37 -26.36
N ALA A 627 6.56 -5.69 -27.22
CA ALA A 627 7.42 -6.86 -27.02
C ALA A 627 8.76 -6.49 -26.37
N CYS A 628 9.28 -7.37 -25.54
CA CYS A 628 10.64 -7.29 -25.01
C CYS A 628 11.65 -7.40 -26.15
N GLY A 629 12.55 -6.45 -26.28
CA GLY A 629 13.55 -6.41 -27.36
C GLY A 629 14.61 -7.51 -27.30
N ASP A 630 14.69 -8.29 -26.22
CA ASP A 630 15.64 -9.39 -26.06
C ASP A 630 14.96 -10.76 -26.25
N CYS A 631 13.84 -11.03 -25.56
CA CYS A 631 13.19 -12.35 -25.61
C CYS A 631 11.86 -12.36 -26.37
N GLY A 632 11.40 -11.25 -26.92
CA GLY A 632 10.15 -11.16 -27.68
C GLY A 632 8.87 -11.26 -26.83
N LYS A 633 8.96 -11.48 -25.53
CA LYS A 633 7.79 -11.63 -24.65
C LYS A 633 6.95 -10.36 -24.67
N ASP A 634 5.62 -10.50 -24.76
CA ASP A 634 4.70 -9.38 -24.62
C ASP A 634 4.79 -8.76 -23.22
N VAL A 635 5.06 -7.46 -23.17
CA VAL A 635 5.18 -6.69 -21.92
C VAL A 635 4.08 -5.63 -21.77
N SER A 636 3.03 -5.72 -22.59
CA SER A 636 1.93 -4.75 -22.57
C SER A 636 1.16 -4.69 -21.25
N ARG A 637 1.17 -5.79 -20.49
CA ARG A 637 0.49 -5.91 -19.18
C ARG A 637 1.46 -6.17 -18.02
N MET A 638 2.76 -5.99 -18.26
CA MET A 638 3.81 -6.28 -17.29
C MET A 638 4.68 -5.05 -17.05
N VAL A 639 5.37 -5.06 -15.92
CA VAL A 639 6.43 -4.10 -15.63
C VAL A 639 7.59 -4.34 -16.61
N TYR A 640 8.07 -3.28 -17.24
CA TYR A 640 9.18 -3.33 -18.18
C TYR A 640 10.14 -2.15 -17.97
N PHE A 641 11.36 -2.30 -18.45
CA PHE A 641 12.38 -1.26 -18.43
C PHE A 641 12.50 -0.67 -19.85
N PRO A 642 11.98 0.56 -20.07
CA PRO A 642 12.14 1.22 -21.36
C PRO A 642 13.57 1.73 -21.52
N CYS A 643 14.11 1.64 -22.71
CA CYS A 643 15.37 2.31 -23.01
C CYS A 643 15.19 3.84 -22.93
N LEU A 644 16.06 4.54 -22.21
CA LEU A 644 16.00 6.00 -22.06
C LEU A 644 16.24 6.75 -23.37
N LEU A 645 16.90 6.10 -24.34
CA LEU A 645 17.30 6.68 -25.61
C LEU A 645 16.51 6.14 -26.81
N CYS A 646 15.87 4.98 -26.69
CA CYS A 646 15.04 4.36 -27.74
C CYS A 646 13.57 4.43 -27.41
N SER A 647 12.76 5.00 -28.27
CA SER A 647 11.31 5.04 -28.08
C SER A 647 10.62 3.69 -28.19
N SER A 648 11.26 2.72 -28.85
CA SER A 648 10.67 1.42 -29.18
C SER A 648 11.32 0.21 -28.48
N PHE A 649 12.50 0.38 -27.85
CA PHE A 649 13.21 -0.73 -27.22
C PHE A 649 12.95 -0.77 -25.71
N ARG A 650 12.55 -1.92 -25.22
CA ARG A 650 12.23 -2.19 -23.82
C ARG A 650 12.59 -3.61 -23.43
N LEU A 651 12.83 -3.84 -22.16
CA LEU A 651 13.17 -5.15 -21.62
C LEU A 651 12.14 -5.56 -20.57
N CYS A 652 11.71 -6.82 -20.62
CA CYS A 652 11.00 -7.41 -19.49
C CYS A 652 11.94 -7.51 -18.28
N THR A 653 11.38 -7.66 -17.10
CA THR A 653 12.13 -7.76 -15.85
C THR A 653 13.19 -8.85 -15.89
N GLY A 654 12.87 -10.03 -16.41
CA GLY A 654 13.78 -11.16 -16.51
C GLY A 654 14.98 -10.93 -17.45
N CYS A 655 14.82 -10.19 -18.55
CA CYS A 655 15.92 -9.86 -19.44
C CYS A 655 16.77 -8.70 -18.88
N TYR A 656 16.16 -7.74 -18.22
CA TYR A 656 16.86 -6.65 -17.55
C TYR A 656 17.77 -7.17 -16.43
N THR A 657 17.30 -8.09 -15.58
CA THR A 657 18.07 -8.65 -14.46
C THR A 657 19.20 -9.58 -14.92
N ARG A 658 19.02 -10.31 -16.03
CA ARG A 658 20.07 -11.23 -16.55
C ARG A 658 21.31 -10.53 -17.10
N LYS A 659 21.35 -9.21 -17.20
CA LYS A 659 22.48 -8.39 -17.69
C LYS A 659 23.06 -8.78 -19.05
N ARG A 660 22.51 -9.76 -19.77
CA ARG A 660 22.99 -10.21 -21.10
C ARG A 660 22.81 -9.14 -22.18
N THR A 661 21.87 -8.24 -21.98
CA THR A 661 21.42 -7.27 -23.00
C THR A 661 22.39 -6.14 -23.21
N PHE A 662 23.30 -5.87 -22.26
CA PHE A 662 24.34 -4.84 -22.41
C PHE A 662 25.35 -5.14 -23.53
N GLN A 663 25.42 -6.39 -24.00
CA GLN A 663 26.23 -6.78 -25.15
C GLN A 663 25.55 -6.47 -26.50
N ILE A 664 24.21 -6.45 -26.51
CA ILE A 664 23.40 -6.27 -27.72
C ILE A 664 22.89 -4.83 -27.86
N HIS A 665 22.68 -4.16 -26.75
CA HIS A 665 22.04 -2.84 -26.71
C HIS A 665 22.74 -1.91 -25.70
N LEU A 666 23.61 -1.04 -26.21
CA LEU A 666 24.43 -0.07 -25.44
C LEU A 666 23.59 1.14 -25.01
N HIS A 667 22.41 0.93 -24.46
CA HIS A 667 21.50 2.00 -24.09
C HIS A 667 21.29 2.08 -22.57
N LEU A 668 20.93 3.26 -22.12
CA LEU A 668 20.62 3.55 -20.72
C LEU A 668 19.22 3.08 -20.38
N PHE A 669 19.09 2.42 -19.24
CA PHE A 669 17.81 2.01 -18.66
C PHE A 669 17.61 2.71 -17.30
N PRO A 670 16.36 3.01 -16.91
CA PRO A 670 16.09 3.60 -15.62
C PRO A 670 16.36 2.59 -14.48
N THR A 671 16.63 3.08 -13.30
CA THR A 671 16.74 2.26 -12.08
C THR A 671 15.40 1.73 -11.60
N LEU A 672 14.32 2.45 -11.91
CA LEU A 672 12.95 2.01 -11.68
C LEU A 672 12.29 1.63 -13.00
N PRO A 673 11.47 0.58 -13.02
CA PRO A 673 10.74 0.14 -14.20
C PRO A 673 9.59 1.10 -14.57
N SER A 674 8.95 0.84 -15.69
CA SER A 674 7.75 1.55 -16.15
C SER A 674 6.63 0.56 -16.46
N VAL A 675 5.40 1.04 -16.41
CA VAL A 675 4.19 0.31 -16.84
C VAL A 675 3.54 1.07 -18.00
N THR A 676 2.75 0.38 -18.79
CA THR A 676 2.12 0.95 -20.00
C THR A 676 1.32 2.21 -19.69
N GLY A 677 1.68 3.34 -20.28
CA GLY A 677 0.81 4.51 -20.39
C GLY A 677 1.47 5.88 -20.31
N VAL A 678 2.58 6.09 -19.57
CA VAL A 678 3.14 7.45 -19.39
C VAL A 678 4.64 7.46 -19.58
N GLN A 679 5.13 8.35 -20.46
CA GLN A 679 6.57 8.66 -20.57
C GLN A 679 6.93 9.87 -19.70
N PRO A 680 7.80 9.73 -18.70
CA PRO A 680 8.35 10.90 -18.00
C PRO A 680 9.40 11.60 -18.89
N LYS A 681 9.06 12.75 -19.45
CA LYS A 681 9.94 13.44 -20.43
C LYS A 681 11.05 14.29 -19.79
N THR A 682 10.89 14.76 -18.56
CA THR A 682 11.73 15.83 -18.00
C THR A 682 12.88 15.35 -17.09
N VAL A 683 12.66 14.34 -16.26
CA VAL A 683 13.66 13.85 -15.29
C VAL A 683 14.83 13.15 -15.99
N LYS A 684 14.55 12.47 -17.08
CA LYS A 684 15.55 11.73 -17.90
C LYS A 684 16.62 12.61 -18.50
N VAL A 685 16.30 13.86 -18.86
CA VAL A 685 17.23 14.80 -19.49
C VAL A 685 18.25 15.32 -18.47
N LEU A 686 17.82 15.67 -17.27
CA LEU A 686 18.68 16.19 -16.20
C LEU A 686 19.72 15.16 -15.72
N GLU A 687 19.30 13.89 -15.57
CA GLU A 687 20.23 12.82 -15.18
C GLU A 687 21.32 12.55 -16.23
N ILE A 688 20.95 12.62 -17.51
CA ILE A 688 21.89 12.44 -18.61
C ILE A 688 22.84 13.66 -18.74
N LEU A 689 22.33 14.86 -18.51
CA LEU A 689 23.14 16.09 -18.51
C LEU A 689 24.17 16.08 -17.38
N ASN A 690 23.82 15.64 -16.18
CA ASN A 690 24.73 15.46 -15.05
C ASN A 690 25.78 14.37 -15.32
N ALA A 691 25.38 13.27 -15.94
CA ALA A 691 26.31 12.21 -16.35
C ALA A 691 27.29 12.68 -17.47
N LEU A 692 26.86 13.54 -18.38
CA LEU A 692 27.73 14.12 -19.42
C LEU A 692 28.84 14.97 -18.81
N LYS A 693 28.52 15.84 -17.84
CA LYS A 693 29.53 16.66 -17.14
C LYS A 693 30.54 15.77 -16.41
N HIS A 694 30.03 14.78 -15.64
CA HIS A 694 30.88 13.85 -14.90
C HIS A 694 31.82 13.04 -15.79
N VAL A 695 31.37 12.54 -16.95
CA VAL A 695 32.18 11.70 -17.85
C VAL A 695 33.40 12.42 -18.38
N HIS A 696 33.30 13.72 -18.57
CA HIS A 696 34.43 14.52 -19.05
C HIS A 696 35.54 14.68 -18.00
N GLU A 697 35.20 14.77 -16.74
CA GLU A 697 36.13 14.91 -15.62
C GLU A 697 36.66 13.54 -15.11
N CYS A 698 36.00 12.46 -15.45
CA CYS A 698 36.29 11.14 -14.94
C CYS A 698 37.49 10.48 -15.66
N LYS A 699 38.61 10.33 -14.96
CA LYS A 699 39.85 9.69 -15.43
C LYS A 699 39.82 8.18 -15.49
N SER A 700 38.76 7.52 -15.04
CA SER A 700 38.66 6.05 -15.04
C SER A 700 38.57 5.48 -16.47
N ALA A 701 39.28 4.39 -16.76
CA ALA A 701 39.24 3.72 -18.06
C ALA A 701 37.84 3.18 -18.38
N VAL A 702 37.51 3.10 -19.68
CA VAL A 702 36.30 2.42 -20.13
C VAL A 702 36.47 0.91 -19.87
N SER A 703 35.83 0.37 -18.85
CA SER A 703 35.92 -1.03 -18.46
C SER A 703 34.55 -1.70 -18.56
N MET A 704 34.54 -2.94 -19.05
CA MET A 704 33.33 -3.79 -19.07
C MET A 704 32.97 -4.34 -17.69
N SER A 705 33.83 -4.15 -16.68
CA SER A 705 33.60 -4.56 -15.29
C SER A 705 33.30 -3.33 -14.41
N SER A 706 32.36 -3.47 -13.52
CA SER A 706 31.65 -2.40 -12.78
C SER A 706 32.43 -1.71 -11.65
N SER A 707 33.77 -1.75 -11.62
CA SER A 707 34.54 -1.45 -10.40
C SER A 707 35.35 -0.15 -10.37
N SER A 708 35.29 0.73 -11.39
CA SER A 708 36.23 1.84 -11.46
C SER A 708 35.67 3.26 -11.28
N CYS A 709 34.37 3.44 -11.21
CA CYS A 709 33.78 4.78 -10.99
C CYS A 709 32.51 4.70 -10.12
N SER A 710 32.41 5.57 -9.11
CA SER A 710 31.27 5.64 -8.19
C SER A 710 29.99 6.24 -8.81
N HIS A 711 30.08 6.88 -9.97
CA HIS A 711 28.92 7.47 -10.65
C HIS A 711 28.22 6.42 -11.52
N THR A 712 27.00 6.06 -11.17
CA THR A 712 26.23 4.94 -11.73
C THR A 712 26.06 4.96 -13.25
N LYS A 713 26.06 6.13 -13.88
CA LYS A 713 25.87 6.32 -15.34
C LYS A 713 27.14 6.67 -16.09
N CYS A 714 28.29 6.77 -15.41
CA CYS A 714 29.55 7.18 -16.03
C CYS A 714 29.94 6.24 -17.16
N ASN A 715 29.97 4.96 -16.93
CA ASN A 715 30.38 3.95 -17.91
C ASN A 715 29.43 3.90 -19.12
N GLU A 716 28.16 4.08 -18.90
CA GLU A 716 27.14 4.08 -19.94
C GLU A 716 27.30 5.27 -20.89
N VAL A 717 27.54 6.46 -20.36
CA VAL A 717 27.78 7.66 -21.16
C VAL A 717 29.13 7.59 -21.86
N LYS A 718 30.19 7.06 -21.24
CA LYS A 718 31.49 6.79 -21.89
C LYS A 718 31.33 5.83 -23.08
N LEU A 719 30.51 4.80 -22.98
CA LEU A 719 30.23 3.88 -24.08
C LEU A 719 29.52 4.56 -25.25
N LEU A 720 28.65 5.55 -25.01
CA LEU A 720 28.02 6.34 -26.07
C LEU A 720 29.05 7.20 -26.82
N PHE A 721 29.97 7.84 -26.11
CA PHE A 721 31.07 8.58 -26.74
C PHE A 721 32.02 7.65 -27.50
N TYR A 722 32.34 6.49 -26.93
CA TYR A 722 33.15 5.47 -27.59
C TYR A 722 32.50 4.94 -28.85
N HIS A 723 31.18 4.69 -28.86
CA HIS A 723 30.46 4.38 -30.07
C HIS A 723 30.54 5.49 -31.12
N SER A 724 30.31 6.73 -30.70
CA SER A 724 30.32 7.89 -31.59
C SER A 724 31.69 8.12 -32.26
N SER A 725 32.78 7.81 -31.56
CA SER A 725 34.15 7.95 -32.09
C SER A 725 34.54 6.89 -33.13
N ARG A 726 33.84 5.72 -33.13
CA ARG A 726 34.11 4.58 -34.01
C ARG A 726 33.02 4.30 -35.03
N CYS A 727 31.93 5.06 -35.00
CA CYS A 727 30.82 4.83 -35.92
C CYS A 727 31.22 5.22 -37.35
N ARG A 728 31.25 4.23 -38.24
CA ARG A 728 31.59 4.39 -39.66
C ARG A 728 30.40 4.79 -40.56
N LYS A 729 29.20 4.96 -40.00
CA LYS A 729 28.04 5.45 -40.75
C LYS A 729 28.22 6.95 -41.02
N GLU A 730 28.01 7.39 -42.27
CA GLU A 730 28.21 8.75 -42.69
C GLU A 730 27.59 9.80 -41.80
N LYS A 731 28.23 10.95 -41.69
CA LYS A 731 27.97 12.02 -40.74
C LYS A 731 26.45 12.33 -40.62
N GLY A 732 25.86 11.93 -39.51
CA GLY A 732 24.66 12.54 -38.92
C GLY A 732 23.34 11.78 -39.07
N ASP A 733 23.00 11.12 -40.18
CA ASP A 733 21.61 10.76 -40.43
C ASP A 733 21.24 9.26 -40.29
N ASN A 734 22.17 8.35 -40.41
CA ASN A 734 21.88 6.92 -40.47
C ASN A 734 22.19 6.11 -39.20
N CYS A 735 22.75 6.72 -38.15
CA CYS A 735 22.95 6.04 -36.87
C CYS A 735 22.07 6.63 -35.77
N SER A 736 21.10 5.86 -35.31
CA SER A 736 20.16 6.27 -34.26
C SER A 736 20.85 6.60 -32.91
N ILE A 737 21.99 5.95 -32.62
CA ILE A 737 22.79 6.19 -31.39
C ILE A 737 23.50 7.54 -31.49
N CYS A 738 24.19 7.80 -32.60
CA CYS A 738 24.88 9.08 -32.80
C CYS A 738 23.90 10.25 -32.82
N ARG A 739 22.75 10.11 -33.53
CA ARG A 739 21.71 11.16 -33.58
C ARG A 739 21.19 11.51 -32.20
N ARG A 740 21.06 10.54 -31.31
CA ARG A 740 20.56 10.75 -29.96
C ARG A 740 21.60 11.33 -29.02
N LEU A 741 22.83 10.89 -29.09
CA LEU A 741 23.95 11.53 -28.39
C LEU A 741 24.03 13.02 -28.75
N TRP A 742 23.94 13.35 -30.05
CA TRP A 742 23.91 14.72 -30.53
C TRP A 742 22.70 15.52 -30.04
N LYS A 743 21.53 14.90 -29.95
CA LYS A 743 20.34 15.54 -29.37
C LYS A 743 20.54 15.88 -27.89
N VAL A 744 21.18 15.03 -27.12
CA VAL A 744 21.49 15.27 -25.70
C VAL A 744 22.53 16.36 -25.53
N ILE A 745 23.60 16.36 -26.34
CA ILE A 745 24.61 17.41 -26.35
C ILE A 745 23.97 18.76 -26.73
N ARG A 746 23.07 18.80 -27.71
CA ARG A 746 22.33 20.00 -28.09
C ARG A 746 21.40 20.51 -26.99
N ILE A 747 20.73 19.63 -26.24
CA ILE A 747 19.95 20.03 -25.09
C ILE A 747 20.84 20.60 -23.98
N HIS A 748 22.03 20.01 -23.75
CA HIS A 748 22.99 20.53 -22.82
C HIS A 748 23.47 21.95 -23.28
N ALA A 749 23.86 22.11 -24.53
CA ALA A 749 24.34 23.38 -25.08
C ALA A 749 23.30 24.51 -24.94
N ASN A 750 22.02 24.20 -25.10
CA ASN A 750 20.94 25.19 -24.95
C ASN A 750 20.69 25.66 -23.49
N HIS A 751 21.28 24.98 -22.49
CA HIS A 751 21.11 25.28 -21.07
C HIS A 751 22.46 25.43 -20.34
N CYS A 752 23.56 25.54 -21.07
CA CYS A 752 24.90 25.63 -20.50
C CYS A 752 25.38 27.06 -20.53
N ASP A 753 25.50 27.69 -19.38
CA ASP A 753 26.00 29.04 -19.18
C ASP A 753 27.54 29.09 -18.95
N ASP A 754 28.19 27.90 -18.94
CA ASP A 754 29.60 27.77 -18.66
C ASP A 754 30.44 28.19 -19.90
N LEU A 755 31.19 29.27 -19.76
CA LEU A 755 32.05 29.84 -20.81
C LEU A 755 33.22 28.91 -21.19
N VAL A 756 33.57 27.94 -20.36
CA VAL A 756 34.66 26.97 -20.54
C VAL A 756 34.16 25.53 -20.50
N CYS A 757 32.92 25.30 -20.92
CA CYS A 757 32.32 23.99 -20.84
C CYS A 757 33.20 22.91 -21.51
N PRO A 758 33.55 21.85 -20.75
CA PRO A 758 34.44 20.81 -21.25
C PRO A 758 33.79 19.84 -22.24
N ILE A 759 32.46 19.91 -22.42
CA ILE A 759 31.75 19.01 -23.33
C ILE A 759 31.98 19.45 -24.78
N HIS A 760 32.64 18.60 -25.56
CA HIS A 760 32.94 18.84 -26.96
C HIS A 760 31.68 19.20 -27.76
N ARG A 761 31.69 20.34 -28.45
CA ARG A 761 30.57 20.94 -29.21
C ARG A 761 29.36 21.36 -28.34
N CYS A 762 29.61 21.76 -27.13
CA CYS A 762 28.64 22.50 -26.33
C CYS A 762 28.33 23.88 -26.90
N ARG A 763 29.33 24.50 -27.63
CA ARG A 763 29.19 25.76 -28.34
C ARG A 763 29.00 25.61 -29.84
#